data_b10fbf8d0611158b089f4b18e616af0a
#
_entry.id   b10fbf8d0611158b089f4b18e616af0a
#
_cell.length_a   1.000
_cell.length_b   1.000
_cell.length_c   1.000
_cell.angle_alpha   90.00
_cell.angle_beta   90.00
_cell.angle_gamma   90.00
#
_symmetry.space_group_name_H-M   'P 1'
#
loop_
_entity.id
_entity.type
_entity.pdbx_description
1 polymer ?
#
loop_
_entity_poly.entity_id
_entity_poly.type
_entity_poly.pdbx_seq_one_letter_code
_entity_poly.pdbx_strand_id
1 'polypeptide(L)'
;MDDSGYSDAPSILFSNDVYTDIVGFGFSAIRFKNRGYNNETQDVYLSGVKMNDAITGYSPYSLWSGLNEATRSKETTVGNEVSEYGAGGYNGVTNILATASSVRPGWRFSVLSNSAMYRLRLMATYASGELDNGWSYAFNVSARVGGNDWVKGVYYRNFAYYAGAEKKFGDEHRLSFMAFAAPGQRGAQNASTQEVYDLMGDNMYNSNWGYQGGKMRNARVRKTHEPVFVVKYTATPLENLEASATVLYRTGKNGYTALDWYDAPDPRPDYYRNLPSYFYNPNPDYGRDNELKAEWAKEAWLTNMNSTCHLNWDRLYNVNYNNPVEQADGTFLNRSKYAVEERRVDQNDVNVAANVKWTASNLFTLTGGANFKWNRTEYYKKLDDLLGGDYYLNIDQFAERDFASSPTMIQNDLDYYLEHGTAEQIGRGGKYGYDYYAHVRNAGVWANGTFTHGGLAANLALEAGYTGFWREGLLRKGLFAGLDDNGQEIFYDGKKLTSYDADGKVISSKGDSEKAQFLTWSAKLGASYVFQGGHRLYANAGYYTDAPTFSQSFISPRTRNTLIPNLETSKTVSADINYSYSNNGYDLRVTGFWTKIMNQTDLMSFYDDSQNSFTNFAMTGIDQRHMGIELGFRIPFFLQGLSLQGALSLGEYIYTSTPRMTQTIDNSAAVVFNNQPVTYWKEHPIYKKYMIDGVETYEVDLDGNYVVEKNQKHYVPSTPQIASSLAFNYRTNSYWFFTLEGQCFANSYLDMNPLYRTDMAVAGPDGIATPIEIEYMAAQEKFDPVFLLNASVGKSWYIQRKYNFGFSLNVNNILNSRNVRTGGYEQTRLIDSNSGERYYRFDPRYFYMSGVNYMLNLYFRF
;
A
#
# COMPACT_ATOMS: atom_id res chain seq x y z
N MET A 1 -3.80 1.70 -12.22
CA MET A 1 -3.02 1.33 -11.03
C MET A 1 -3.23 2.38 -9.99
N ASP A 2 -4.05 2.05 -9.07
CA ASP A 2 -4.30 2.92 -7.94
C ASP A 2 -3.28 2.62 -6.88
N ASP A 3 -2.41 3.60 -6.68
CA ASP A 3 -1.77 3.93 -5.42
C ASP A 3 -1.22 2.78 -4.56
N SER A 4 -0.58 1.79 -5.19
CA SER A 4 0.20 0.75 -4.51
C SER A 4 1.34 1.31 -3.63
N GLY A 5 1.60 2.62 -3.70
CA GLY A 5 2.58 3.29 -2.84
C GLY A 5 2.28 3.25 -1.34
N TYR A 6 1.06 2.81 -0.95
CA TYR A 6 0.66 2.68 0.47
C TYR A 6 0.84 1.26 1.01
N SER A 7 0.63 0.25 0.18
CA SER A 7 0.79 -1.15 0.57
C SER A 7 2.23 -1.53 0.89
N ASP A 8 3.17 -0.78 0.35
CA ASP A 8 4.59 -1.10 0.39
C ASP A 8 5.40 -0.31 1.44
N ALA A 9 4.74 0.51 2.28
CA ALA A 9 5.45 1.16 3.38
C ALA A 9 5.95 0.09 4.36
N PRO A 10 7.27 0.00 4.62
CA PRO A 10 7.78 -0.92 5.63
C PRO A 10 7.16 -0.55 6.98
N SER A 11 6.74 -1.56 7.73
CA SER A 11 6.29 -1.38 9.10
C SER A 11 7.46 -0.81 9.90
N ILE A 12 7.28 0.37 10.50
CA ILE A 12 8.28 0.95 11.39
C ILE A 12 8.16 0.21 12.73
N LEU A 13 8.96 -0.82 12.88
CA LEU A 13 9.05 -1.60 14.11
C LEU A 13 10.09 -0.94 15.03
N PHE A 14 9.69 -0.58 16.24
CA PHE A 14 10.58 -0.26 17.35
C PHE A 14 10.33 -1.30 18.42
N SER A 15 11.31 -2.11 18.73
CA SER A 15 11.21 -3.19 19.68
C SER A 15 12.48 -3.23 20.55
N ASN A 16 12.39 -3.84 21.73
CA ASN A 16 13.55 -4.20 22.54
C ASN A 16 14.30 -5.43 21.98
N ASP A 17 13.76 -6.06 20.95
CA ASP A 17 14.38 -7.17 20.26
C ASP A 17 15.47 -6.68 19.30
N VAL A 18 16.68 -7.23 19.42
CA VAL A 18 17.86 -6.75 18.69
C VAL A 18 17.73 -6.85 17.17
N TYR A 19 17.09 -7.88 16.64
CA TYR A 19 16.85 -8.03 15.21
C TYR A 19 15.87 -6.97 14.71
N THR A 20 14.74 -6.87 15.36
CA THR A 20 13.66 -5.94 14.98
C THR A 20 14.11 -4.48 15.09
N ASP A 21 14.91 -4.13 16.09
CA ASP A 21 15.50 -2.79 16.26
C ASP A 21 16.41 -2.43 15.09
N ILE A 22 17.26 -3.33 14.65
CA ILE A 22 18.16 -3.10 13.50
C ILE A 22 17.40 -3.06 12.18
N VAL A 23 16.50 -4.02 11.95
CA VAL A 23 15.73 -4.14 10.70
C VAL A 23 14.80 -2.94 10.48
N GLY A 24 14.18 -2.41 11.53
CA GLY A 24 13.29 -1.26 11.46
C GLY A 24 13.96 0.01 10.90
N PHE A 25 15.27 0.13 11.02
CA PHE A 25 16.07 1.24 10.47
C PHE A 25 16.94 0.83 9.29
N GLY A 26 17.63 -0.31 9.42
CA GLY A 26 18.69 -0.70 8.51
C GLY A 26 18.22 -1.08 7.11
N PHE A 27 17.00 -1.59 6.97
CA PHE A 27 16.48 -2.05 5.68
C PHE A 27 15.49 -1.09 5.01
N SER A 28 15.34 0.11 5.55
CA SER A 28 14.35 1.09 5.06
C SER A 28 14.64 1.67 3.67
N ALA A 29 15.89 1.63 3.21
CA ALA A 29 16.29 2.15 1.89
C ALA A 29 15.72 1.34 0.73
N ILE A 30 15.57 0.03 0.90
CA ILE A 30 14.86 -0.86 -0.01
C ILE A 30 13.61 -1.35 0.74
N ARG A 31 12.48 -1.40 0.06
CA ARG A 31 11.19 -1.79 0.64
C ARG A 31 11.25 -3.21 1.24
N PHE A 32 11.88 -3.32 2.41
CA PHE A 32 11.98 -4.57 3.14
C PHE A 32 10.70 -4.83 3.93
N LYS A 33 10.02 -5.92 3.61
CA LYS A 33 8.88 -6.42 4.37
C LYS A 33 9.36 -7.55 5.28
N ASN A 34 9.16 -7.39 6.57
CA ASN A 34 9.56 -8.42 7.53
C ASN A 34 8.89 -9.75 7.17
N ARG A 35 9.68 -10.82 6.99
CA ARG A 35 9.21 -12.15 6.55
C ARG A 35 8.41 -12.14 5.24
N GLY A 36 8.52 -11.10 4.43
CA GLY A 36 7.77 -10.94 3.19
C GLY A 36 6.28 -10.63 3.38
N TYR A 37 5.82 -10.34 4.60
CA TYR A 37 4.41 -10.07 4.88
C TYR A 37 4.00 -8.66 4.45
N ASN A 38 2.76 -8.54 4.01
CA ASN A 38 2.15 -7.25 3.69
C ASN A 38 1.76 -6.47 4.96
N ASN A 39 1.58 -5.17 4.79
CA ASN A 39 1.26 -4.25 5.88
C ASN A 39 -0.10 -4.56 6.55
N GLU A 40 -1.08 -5.08 5.82
CA GLU A 40 -2.39 -5.46 6.36
C GLU A 40 -2.34 -6.59 7.39
N THR A 41 -1.27 -7.38 7.39
CA THR A 41 -1.11 -8.50 8.33
C THR A 41 -0.56 -8.10 9.69
N GLN A 42 -0.12 -6.84 9.86
CA GLN A 42 0.33 -6.30 11.13
C GLN A 42 -0.83 -5.61 11.85
N ASP A 43 -1.08 -6.00 13.08
CA ASP A 43 -2.08 -5.35 13.93
C ASP A 43 -1.50 -4.12 14.61
N VAL A 44 -2.12 -2.96 14.37
CA VAL A 44 -1.74 -1.69 14.99
C VAL A 44 -2.85 -1.18 15.89
N TYR A 45 -2.52 -0.96 17.14
CA TYR A 45 -3.41 -0.39 18.16
C TYR A 45 -2.97 1.00 18.59
N LEU A 46 -3.92 1.81 18.95
CA LEU A 46 -3.71 3.11 19.59
C LEU A 46 -4.39 3.10 20.96
N SER A 47 -3.59 3.07 22.01
CA SER A 47 -4.11 3.04 23.38
C SER A 47 -5.16 1.93 23.62
N GLY A 48 -4.97 0.76 22.98
CA GLY A 48 -5.79 -0.44 23.14
C GLY A 48 -6.96 -0.59 22.16
N VAL A 49 -7.13 0.31 21.17
CA VAL A 49 -8.13 0.17 20.10
C VAL A 49 -7.46 -0.08 18.76
N LYS A 50 -7.97 -1.04 17.97
CA LYS A 50 -7.38 -1.45 16.68
C LYS A 50 -7.59 -0.38 15.62
N MET A 51 -6.48 0.06 14.99
CA MET A 51 -6.43 1.16 14.04
C MET A 51 -6.47 0.74 12.57
N ASN A 52 -6.20 -0.52 12.27
CA ASN A 52 -6.18 -0.99 10.88
C ASN A 52 -7.42 -0.53 10.11
N ASP A 53 -7.21 -0.06 8.89
CA ASP A 53 -8.25 0.50 8.03
C ASP A 53 -9.34 -0.55 7.73
N ALA A 54 -10.60 -0.19 7.88
CA ALA A 54 -11.72 -1.12 7.73
C ALA A 54 -11.95 -1.59 6.29
N ILE A 55 -11.53 -0.78 5.31
CA ILE A 55 -11.75 -1.03 3.88
C ILE A 55 -10.62 -1.85 3.27
N THR A 56 -9.38 -1.53 3.66
CA THR A 56 -8.16 -2.09 3.05
C THR A 56 -7.40 -3.05 3.96
N GLY A 57 -7.64 -3.01 5.27
CA GLY A 57 -6.86 -3.74 6.27
C GLY A 57 -5.52 -3.09 6.64
N TYR A 58 -5.06 -2.09 5.88
CA TYR A 58 -3.73 -1.52 6.05
C TYR A 58 -3.55 -0.78 7.38
N SER A 59 -2.32 -0.85 7.90
CA SER A 59 -1.90 -0.09 9.08
C SER A 59 -1.76 1.40 8.74
N PRO A 60 -2.49 2.32 9.42
CA PRO A 60 -2.66 3.69 8.98
C PRO A 60 -1.57 4.64 9.52
N TYR A 61 -0.29 4.33 9.36
CA TYR A 61 0.83 5.12 9.86
C TYR A 61 0.87 6.58 9.38
N SER A 62 0.17 6.88 8.28
CA SER A 62 0.06 8.25 7.76
C SER A 62 -0.73 9.19 8.66
N LEU A 63 -1.67 8.69 9.47
CA LEU A 63 -2.55 9.49 10.33
C LEU A 63 -1.79 10.29 11.41
N TRP A 64 -0.67 9.75 11.90
CA TRP A 64 0.18 10.40 12.90
C TRP A 64 1.57 10.76 12.37
N SER A 65 1.71 10.80 11.06
CA SER A 65 2.95 11.13 10.40
C SER A 65 3.45 12.55 10.77
N GLY A 66 4.61 12.62 11.40
CA GLY A 66 5.17 13.88 11.91
C GLY A 66 4.93 14.11 13.42
N LEU A 67 4.17 13.26 14.11
CA LEU A 67 3.88 13.34 15.55
C LEU A 67 4.79 12.39 16.36
N ASN A 68 6.06 12.33 16.01
CA ASN A 68 6.99 11.32 16.50
C ASN A 68 7.14 11.29 18.04
N GLU A 69 7.02 12.42 18.72
CA GLU A 69 7.16 12.47 20.18
C GLU A 69 5.86 12.01 20.88
N ALA A 70 4.69 12.33 20.32
CA ALA A 70 3.40 11.91 20.87
C ALA A 70 3.14 10.40 20.65
N THR A 71 3.75 9.80 19.62
CA THR A 71 3.57 8.38 19.29
C THR A 71 4.82 7.54 19.56
N ARG A 72 5.73 8.04 20.41
CA ARG A 72 7.01 7.40 20.67
C ARG A 72 6.89 6.16 21.55
N SER A 73 6.03 6.21 22.57
CA SER A 73 5.84 5.11 23.49
C SER A 73 5.03 4.01 22.82
N LYS A 74 5.59 2.81 22.73
CA LYS A 74 4.98 1.67 22.05
C LYS A 74 5.26 0.38 22.81
N GLU A 75 4.32 -0.54 22.71
CA GLU A 75 4.44 -1.92 23.09
C GLU A 75 4.35 -2.76 21.82
N THR A 76 5.32 -3.62 21.60
CA THR A 76 5.40 -4.43 20.38
C THR A 76 5.58 -5.90 20.70
N THR A 77 4.93 -6.76 19.93
CA THR A 77 5.20 -8.20 19.88
C THR A 77 5.71 -8.58 18.50
N VAL A 78 6.45 -9.67 18.41
CA VAL A 78 7.08 -10.13 17.16
C VAL A 78 6.48 -11.46 16.74
N GLY A 79 6.15 -11.60 15.44
CA GLY A 79 5.63 -12.85 14.89
C GLY A 79 4.36 -13.32 15.60
N ASN A 80 4.38 -14.55 16.07
CA ASN A 80 3.23 -15.17 16.76
C ASN A 80 3.17 -14.90 18.28
N GLU A 81 3.99 -14.00 18.83
CA GLU A 81 3.89 -13.65 20.24
C GLU A 81 2.49 -13.11 20.59
N VAL A 82 2.00 -13.42 21.79
CA VAL A 82 0.70 -12.93 22.25
C VAL A 82 0.77 -11.49 22.70
N SER A 83 -0.34 -10.77 22.53
CA SER A 83 -0.50 -9.36 22.93
C SER A 83 -1.45 -9.22 24.12
N GLU A 84 -1.36 -8.10 24.84
CA GLU A 84 -2.33 -7.69 25.85
C GLU A 84 -3.55 -6.96 25.28
N TYR A 85 -3.64 -6.74 23.95
CA TYR A 85 -4.66 -5.91 23.28
C TYR A 85 -5.42 -6.62 22.15
N GLY A 86 -5.27 -7.92 22.03
CA GLY A 86 -5.88 -8.76 21.03
C GLY A 86 -5.14 -10.09 20.99
N ALA A 87 -5.69 -11.12 20.39
CA ALA A 87 -4.92 -12.33 20.11
C ALA A 87 -3.74 -12.01 19.16
N GLY A 88 -3.91 -11.01 18.33
CA GLY A 88 -2.93 -10.53 17.34
C GLY A 88 -2.79 -11.46 16.15
N GLY A 89 -2.26 -10.94 15.03
CA GLY A 89 -1.92 -11.71 13.83
C GLY A 89 -0.56 -12.41 13.93
N TYR A 90 -0.17 -13.05 12.86
CA TYR A 90 1.12 -13.75 12.72
C TYR A 90 2.30 -12.81 12.42
N ASN A 91 2.05 -11.53 12.14
CA ASN A 91 3.07 -10.50 11.88
C ASN A 91 3.29 -9.56 13.08
N GLY A 92 2.88 -9.98 14.27
CA GLY A 92 3.03 -9.21 15.49
C GLY A 92 2.01 -8.10 15.67
N VAL A 93 2.12 -7.43 16.82
CA VAL A 93 1.23 -6.34 17.25
C VAL A 93 2.07 -5.13 17.64
N THR A 94 1.60 -3.94 17.29
CA THR A 94 2.16 -2.68 17.80
C THR A 94 1.03 -1.90 18.47
N ASN A 95 1.14 -1.64 19.78
CA ASN A 95 0.25 -0.72 20.50
C ASN A 95 0.96 0.59 20.80
N ILE A 96 0.45 1.69 20.25
CA ILE A 96 0.99 3.03 20.44
C ILE A 96 0.31 3.63 21.67
N LEU A 97 1.09 3.99 22.70
CA LEU A 97 0.62 4.68 23.88
C LEU A 97 0.69 6.19 23.63
N ALA A 98 -0.46 6.80 23.35
CA ALA A 98 -0.53 8.21 22.98
C ALA A 98 -1.29 9.06 24.01
N THR A 99 -1.45 8.58 25.25
CA THR A 99 -2.04 9.38 26.35
C THR A 99 -1.12 10.52 26.76
N ALA A 100 -1.66 11.58 27.37
CA ALA A 100 -0.85 12.73 27.77
C ALA A 100 0.28 12.34 28.73
N SER A 101 0.03 11.41 29.66
CA SER A 101 1.03 10.90 30.60
C SER A 101 2.11 10.03 29.96
N SER A 102 1.86 9.45 28.79
CA SER A 102 2.86 8.64 28.06
C SER A 102 3.89 9.48 27.31
N VAL A 103 3.61 10.77 27.10
CA VAL A 103 4.53 11.71 26.46
C VAL A 103 5.54 12.20 27.50
N ARG A 104 6.81 12.09 27.17
CA ARG A 104 7.89 12.47 28.09
C ARG A 104 7.81 13.95 28.49
N PRO A 105 7.81 14.30 29.79
CA PRO A 105 7.67 15.67 30.29
C PRO A 105 8.73 16.64 29.77
N GLY A 106 8.39 17.92 29.68
CA GLY A 106 9.24 19.04 29.28
C GLY A 106 9.00 19.49 27.86
N TRP A 107 9.75 20.50 27.44
CA TRP A 107 9.74 21.04 26.09
C TRP A 107 10.76 20.34 25.20
N ARG A 108 10.38 20.16 23.95
CA ARG A 108 11.25 19.64 22.90
C ARG A 108 11.02 20.35 21.59
N PHE A 109 12.11 20.77 20.98
CA PHE A 109 12.12 21.37 19.65
C PHE A 109 13.06 20.59 18.77
N SER A 110 12.67 20.39 17.51
CA SER A 110 13.59 19.87 16.51
C SER A 110 13.42 20.54 15.15
N VAL A 111 14.54 20.74 14.49
CA VAL A 111 14.64 21.23 13.12
C VAL A 111 15.38 20.19 12.32
N LEU A 112 14.78 19.71 11.24
CA LEU A 112 15.37 18.69 10.40
C LEU A 112 15.39 19.15 8.95
N SER A 113 16.56 19.02 8.30
CA SER A 113 16.74 19.19 6.86
C SER A 113 16.98 17.82 6.21
N ASN A 114 16.37 17.59 5.04
CA ASN A 114 16.43 16.32 4.32
C ASN A 114 16.43 16.59 2.81
N SER A 115 17.23 15.83 2.05
CA SER A 115 17.30 15.95 0.59
C SER A 115 16.34 15.00 -0.18
N ALA A 116 15.87 13.92 0.46
CA ALA A 116 15.17 12.83 -0.24
C ALA A 116 13.63 12.91 -0.25
N MET A 117 13.02 13.61 0.71
CA MET A 117 11.54 13.63 0.84
C MET A 117 10.97 15.05 0.89
N TYR A 118 11.48 15.88 1.82
CA TYR A 118 11.08 17.26 2.05
C TYR A 118 12.30 18.05 2.53
N ARG A 119 12.33 19.37 2.28
CA ARG A 119 13.50 20.20 2.66
C ARG A 119 13.63 20.43 4.14
N LEU A 120 12.51 20.70 4.80
CA LEU A 120 12.49 21.16 6.18
C LEU A 120 11.37 20.51 6.97
N ARG A 121 11.69 20.07 8.20
CA ARG A 121 10.70 19.74 9.23
C ARG A 121 10.98 20.58 10.46
N LEU A 122 9.93 21.21 10.99
CA LEU A 122 9.92 21.87 12.28
C LEU A 122 9.01 21.08 13.21
N MET A 123 9.42 20.81 14.43
CA MET A 123 8.58 20.13 15.42
C MET A 123 8.76 20.77 16.78
N ALA A 124 7.65 20.95 17.53
CA ALA A 124 7.62 21.36 18.90
C ALA A 124 6.70 20.44 19.70
N THR A 125 7.13 20.06 20.89
CA THR A 125 6.38 19.20 21.81
C THR A 125 6.48 19.76 23.21
N TYR A 126 5.35 19.76 23.92
CA TYR A 126 5.26 20.03 25.36
C TYR A 126 4.48 18.92 26.05
N ALA A 127 4.94 18.49 27.20
CA ALA A 127 4.17 17.65 28.12
C ALA A 127 4.42 18.10 29.54
N SER A 128 3.33 18.22 30.32
CA SER A 128 3.41 18.64 31.72
C SER A 128 3.95 17.55 32.66
N GLY A 129 3.82 16.28 32.26
CA GLY A 129 3.85 15.17 33.20
C GLY A 129 2.59 15.14 34.07
N GLU A 130 2.52 14.27 35.08
CA GLU A 130 1.44 14.25 36.07
C GLU A 130 1.66 15.36 37.07
N LEU A 131 0.69 16.28 37.16
CA LEU A 131 0.67 17.41 38.11
C LEU A 131 0.10 16.94 39.44
N ASP A 132 0.39 17.68 40.52
CA ASP A 132 -0.07 17.38 41.89
C ASP A 132 -1.61 17.24 41.99
N ASN A 133 -2.34 17.90 41.11
CA ASN A 133 -3.79 17.80 41.03
C ASN A 133 -4.29 16.64 40.19
N GLY A 134 -3.39 15.74 39.72
CA GLY A 134 -3.68 14.55 38.91
C GLY A 134 -3.99 14.82 37.42
N TRP A 135 -3.79 16.05 36.92
CA TRP A 135 -3.87 16.34 35.49
C TRP A 135 -2.54 16.11 34.78
N SER A 136 -2.63 15.67 33.53
CA SER A 136 -1.51 15.65 32.59
C SER A 136 -1.95 16.23 31.24
N TYR A 137 -1.10 17.05 30.64
CA TYR A 137 -1.35 17.68 29.33
C TYR A 137 -0.17 17.43 28.41
N ALA A 138 -0.45 17.18 27.13
CA ALA A 138 0.60 17.06 26.12
C ALA A 138 0.15 17.65 24.79
N PHE A 139 1.07 18.35 24.11
CA PHE A 139 0.87 18.97 22.80
C PHE A 139 2.06 18.66 21.92
N ASN A 140 1.81 18.32 20.65
CA ASN A 140 2.84 18.17 19.66
C ASN A 140 2.37 18.78 18.35
N VAL A 141 3.22 19.59 17.72
CA VAL A 141 2.97 20.17 16.41
C VAL A 141 4.19 19.97 15.53
N SER A 142 3.96 19.71 14.25
CA SER A 142 5.05 19.66 13.28
C SER A 142 4.61 20.16 11.90
N ALA A 143 5.58 20.75 11.18
CA ALA A 143 5.41 21.15 9.80
C ALA A 143 6.52 20.51 8.95
N ARG A 144 6.16 19.98 7.80
CA ARG A 144 7.08 19.42 6.80
C ARG A 144 6.81 20.09 5.47
N VAL A 145 7.82 20.76 4.92
CA VAL A 145 7.67 21.55 3.71
C VAL A 145 8.87 21.38 2.78
N GLY A 146 8.62 21.56 1.48
CA GLY A 146 9.63 21.62 0.44
C GLY A 146 9.58 20.45 -0.53
N GLY A 147 10.40 20.57 -1.59
CA GLY A 147 10.50 19.57 -2.66
C GLY A 147 11.50 18.48 -2.34
N ASN A 148 11.51 17.48 -3.20
CA ASN A 148 12.48 16.42 -3.28
C ASN A 148 13.62 16.87 -4.20
N ASP A 149 14.88 16.68 -3.82
CA ASP A 149 16.03 17.07 -4.63
C ASP A 149 16.30 16.13 -5.81
N TRP A 150 15.82 14.90 -5.70
CA TRP A 150 16.04 13.85 -6.69
C TRP A 150 14.89 13.78 -7.72
N VAL A 151 13.65 13.88 -7.28
CA VAL A 151 12.46 13.70 -8.13
C VAL A 151 11.74 15.02 -8.31
N LYS A 152 11.85 15.60 -9.49
CA LYS A 152 11.15 16.84 -9.83
C LYS A 152 9.62 16.66 -9.76
N GLY A 153 8.93 17.72 -9.30
CA GLY A 153 7.48 17.72 -9.13
C GLY A 153 7.00 17.06 -7.84
N VAL A 154 7.84 16.31 -7.13
CA VAL A 154 7.52 15.78 -5.80
C VAL A 154 7.77 16.84 -4.74
N TYR A 155 6.78 17.07 -3.88
CA TYR A 155 6.85 18.02 -2.79
C TYR A 155 5.99 17.60 -1.61
N TYR A 156 6.26 18.17 -0.45
CA TYR A 156 5.46 18.04 0.76
C TYR A 156 5.00 19.40 1.27
N ARG A 157 3.74 19.50 1.69
CA ARG A 157 3.15 20.57 2.49
C ARG A 157 2.28 19.88 3.52
N ASN A 158 2.85 19.56 4.67
CA ASN A 158 2.15 18.80 5.69
C ASN A 158 2.30 19.51 7.04
N PHE A 159 1.20 19.59 7.75
CA PHE A 159 1.13 20.08 9.11
C PHE A 159 0.48 18.99 9.98
N ALA A 160 1.12 18.64 11.10
CA ALA A 160 0.56 17.66 12.02
C ALA A 160 0.39 18.28 13.40
N TYR A 161 -0.68 17.90 14.09
CA TYR A 161 -0.98 18.36 15.42
C TYR A 161 -1.52 17.24 16.30
N TYR A 162 -1.20 17.31 17.59
CA TYR A 162 -1.68 16.44 18.63
C TYR A 162 -1.96 17.26 19.89
N ALA A 163 -3.06 16.96 20.56
CA ALA A 163 -3.40 17.46 21.87
C ALA A 163 -3.93 16.32 22.74
N GLY A 164 -3.40 16.17 23.94
CA GLY A 164 -3.82 15.18 24.92
C GLY A 164 -4.07 15.82 26.28
N ALA A 165 -5.10 15.36 26.97
CA ALA A 165 -5.39 15.69 28.35
C ALA A 165 -5.78 14.41 29.09
N GLU A 166 -5.29 14.23 30.28
CA GLU A 166 -5.59 13.10 31.13
C GLU A 166 -5.86 13.57 32.57
N LYS A 167 -6.84 12.95 33.22
CA LYS A 167 -7.16 13.18 34.62
C LYS A 167 -7.14 11.87 35.39
N LYS A 168 -6.34 11.81 36.43
CA LYS A 168 -6.32 10.75 37.41
C LYS A 168 -7.26 11.12 38.58
N PHE A 169 -8.15 10.21 38.95
CA PHE A 169 -9.09 10.35 40.06
C PHE A 169 -8.74 9.32 41.14
N GLY A 170 -8.07 9.73 42.15
CA GLY A 170 -7.45 8.79 43.10
C GLY A 170 -6.38 7.97 42.42
N ASP A 171 -6.11 6.75 42.91
CA ASP A 171 -5.16 5.84 42.31
C ASP A 171 -5.81 4.80 41.37
N GLU A 172 -7.14 4.71 41.43
CA GLU A 172 -7.90 3.65 40.76
C GLU A 172 -8.47 4.03 39.37
N HIS A 173 -8.66 5.34 39.10
CA HIS A 173 -9.38 5.76 37.91
C HIS A 173 -8.60 6.79 37.11
N ARG A 174 -8.62 6.63 35.77
CA ARG A 174 -7.95 7.53 34.83
C ARG A 174 -8.83 7.74 33.59
N LEU A 175 -9.05 9.00 33.23
CA LEU A 175 -9.76 9.38 32.01
C LEU A 175 -8.83 10.18 31.10
N SER A 176 -8.64 9.72 29.88
CA SER A 176 -7.75 10.32 28.89
C SER A 176 -8.54 10.75 27.66
N PHE A 177 -8.22 11.93 27.15
CA PHE A 177 -8.71 12.45 25.89
C PHE A 177 -7.51 12.75 24.98
N MET A 178 -7.61 12.38 23.69
CA MET A 178 -6.59 12.65 22.69
C MET A 178 -7.25 13.09 21.38
N ALA A 179 -6.66 14.07 20.71
CA ALA A 179 -7.07 14.53 19.40
C ALA A 179 -5.83 14.77 18.54
N PHE A 180 -5.80 14.26 17.32
CA PHE A 180 -4.67 14.47 16.41
C PHE A 180 -5.08 14.35 14.94
N ALA A 181 -4.27 14.95 14.06
CA ALA A 181 -4.30 14.75 12.62
C ALA A 181 -2.97 15.14 11.99
N ALA A 182 -2.77 14.69 10.77
CA ALA A 182 -1.63 15.06 9.93
C ALA A 182 -2.09 15.55 8.54
N PRO A 183 -2.83 16.69 8.46
CA PRO A 183 -3.27 17.24 7.19
C PRO A 183 -2.10 17.58 6.29
N GLY A 184 -2.27 17.35 4.98
CA GLY A 184 -1.19 17.66 4.06
C GLY A 184 -1.51 17.46 2.59
N GLN A 185 -0.55 17.92 1.79
CA GLN A 185 -0.49 17.72 0.35
C GLN A 185 0.87 17.16 -0.04
N ARG A 186 0.86 16.22 -0.98
CA ARG A 186 2.08 15.63 -1.54
C ARG A 186 1.94 15.43 -3.04
N GLY A 187 2.89 15.99 -3.82
CA GLY A 187 3.02 15.65 -5.24
C GLY A 187 3.61 14.24 -5.38
N ALA A 188 2.99 13.42 -6.24
CA ALA A 188 3.40 12.04 -6.45
C ALA A 188 4.39 11.88 -7.60
N GLN A 189 5.22 10.83 -7.52
CA GLN A 189 6.01 10.28 -8.61
C GLN A 189 5.23 9.15 -9.28
N ASN A 190 5.45 8.95 -10.58
CA ASN A 190 4.98 7.80 -11.33
C ASN A 190 6.16 6.91 -11.74
N ALA A 191 5.95 5.60 -11.83
CA ALA A 191 6.92 4.69 -12.43
C ALA A 191 6.91 4.85 -13.95
N SER A 192 8.05 4.70 -14.60
CA SER A 192 8.19 4.75 -16.05
C SER A 192 8.89 3.49 -16.58
N THR A 193 8.82 3.28 -17.90
CA THR A 193 9.56 2.21 -18.57
C THR A 193 11.06 2.53 -18.64
N GLN A 194 11.89 1.53 -18.87
CA GLN A 194 13.33 1.74 -19.03
C GLN A 194 13.64 2.67 -20.21
N GLU A 195 12.92 2.54 -21.31
CA GLU A 195 13.06 3.42 -22.48
C GLU A 195 12.94 4.90 -22.10
N VAL A 196 11.95 5.26 -21.27
CA VAL A 196 11.75 6.65 -20.83
C VAL A 196 12.93 7.14 -19.98
N TYR A 197 13.43 6.29 -19.07
CA TYR A 197 14.61 6.64 -18.27
C TYR A 197 15.87 6.82 -19.12
N ASP A 198 16.06 5.99 -20.14
CA ASP A 198 17.19 6.07 -21.06
C ASP A 198 17.12 7.33 -21.93
N LEU A 199 15.94 7.67 -22.45
CA LEU A 199 15.69 8.91 -23.20
C LEU A 199 15.97 10.16 -22.36
N MET A 200 15.61 10.12 -21.07
CA MET A 200 15.85 11.24 -20.16
C MET A 200 17.28 11.26 -19.58
N GLY A 201 18.02 10.16 -19.65
CA GLY A 201 19.31 10.00 -18.99
C GLY A 201 19.21 10.11 -17.45
N ASP A 202 18.00 9.88 -16.89
CA ASP A 202 17.73 10.07 -15.47
C ASP A 202 16.68 9.08 -14.95
N ASN A 203 17.10 8.15 -14.10
CA ASN A 203 16.23 7.17 -13.45
C ASN A 203 15.27 7.78 -12.41
N MET A 204 15.39 9.08 -12.11
CA MET A 204 14.50 9.82 -11.22
C MET A 204 13.43 10.63 -11.98
N TYR A 205 13.28 10.40 -13.27
CA TYR A 205 12.23 11.03 -14.08
C TYR A 205 10.83 10.82 -13.49
N ASN A 206 9.97 11.83 -13.65
CA ASN A 206 8.58 11.81 -13.21
C ASN A 206 7.68 12.44 -14.27
N SER A 207 6.74 11.68 -14.81
CA SER A 207 5.80 12.12 -15.85
C SER A 207 4.63 12.96 -15.33
N ASN A 208 4.44 13.07 -14.02
CA ASN A 208 3.25 13.69 -13.43
C ASN A 208 3.28 15.24 -13.40
N TRP A 209 4.34 15.88 -13.82
CA TRP A 209 4.50 17.31 -13.66
C TRP A 209 4.85 18.04 -14.96
N GLY A 210 4.62 19.34 -14.96
CA GLY A 210 5.01 20.27 -16.01
C GLY A 210 4.93 21.71 -15.53
N TYR A 211 5.29 22.66 -16.41
CA TYR A 211 5.19 24.08 -16.10
C TYR A 211 3.82 24.64 -16.52
N GLN A 212 3.24 25.44 -15.64
CA GLN A 212 2.06 26.27 -15.89
C GLN A 212 2.39 27.71 -15.51
N GLY A 213 2.41 28.61 -16.48
CA GLY A 213 2.78 30.01 -16.24
C GLY A 213 4.15 30.15 -15.54
N GLY A 214 5.13 29.32 -15.90
CA GLY A 214 6.47 29.28 -15.31
C GLY A 214 6.57 28.63 -13.93
N LYS A 215 5.47 28.17 -13.34
CA LYS A 215 5.45 27.45 -12.05
C LYS A 215 5.30 25.96 -12.26
N MET A 216 6.05 25.18 -11.48
CA MET A 216 5.92 23.72 -11.48
C MET A 216 4.57 23.31 -10.91
N ARG A 217 3.82 22.49 -11.67
CA ARG A 217 2.54 21.90 -11.26
C ARG A 217 2.58 20.39 -11.46
N ASN A 218 2.23 19.64 -10.41
CA ASN A 218 2.06 18.20 -10.48
C ASN A 218 0.56 17.89 -10.66
N ALA A 219 0.23 16.98 -11.56
CA ALA A 219 -1.15 16.58 -11.84
C ALA A 219 -1.68 15.60 -10.79
N ARG A 220 -0.77 14.83 -10.17
CA ARG A 220 -1.12 13.80 -9.18
C ARG A 220 -0.71 14.24 -7.77
N VAL A 221 -1.63 14.90 -7.09
CA VAL A 221 -1.43 15.46 -5.75
C VAL A 221 -2.33 14.73 -4.77
N ARG A 222 -1.73 14.11 -3.75
CA ARG A 222 -2.48 13.56 -2.64
C ARG A 222 -2.81 14.66 -1.64
N LYS A 223 -4.07 14.68 -1.21
CA LYS A 223 -4.62 15.62 -0.22
C LYS A 223 -5.27 14.83 0.90
N THR A 224 -4.83 15.04 2.14
CA THR A 224 -5.35 14.30 3.29
C THR A 224 -5.66 15.23 4.46
N HIS A 225 -6.76 14.97 5.15
CA HIS A 225 -7.07 15.53 6.46
C HIS A 225 -8.07 14.62 7.17
N GLU A 226 -7.57 13.77 8.04
CA GLU A 226 -8.35 12.74 8.75
C GLU A 226 -8.11 12.87 10.26
N PRO A 227 -8.81 13.81 10.96
CA PRO A 227 -8.71 13.94 12.41
C PRO A 227 -9.23 12.69 13.13
N VAL A 228 -8.54 12.35 14.22
CA VAL A 228 -8.84 11.24 15.11
C VAL A 228 -9.04 11.79 16.52
N PHE A 229 -10.13 11.36 17.16
CA PHE A 229 -10.48 11.68 18.53
C PHE A 229 -10.59 10.38 19.33
N VAL A 230 -9.97 10.34 20.50
CA VAL A 230 -9.96 9.15 21.35
C VAL A 230 -10.31 9.55 22.78
N VAL A 231 -11.21 8.78 23.38
CA VAL A 231 -11.50 8.82 24.81
C VAL A 231 -11.17 7.45 25.38
N LYS A 232 -10.32 7.40 26.40
CA LYS A 232 -9.98 6.17 27.11
C LYS A 232 -10.24 6.34 28.59
N TYR A 233 -10.98 5.41 29.16
CA TYR A 233 -11.15 5.26 30.58
C TYR A 233 -10.41 3.99 31.05
N THR A 234 -9.62 4.11 32.12
CA THR A 234 -8.93 2.98 32.75
C THR A 234 -9.30 2.94 34.23
N ALA A 235 -9.62 1.78 34.73
CA ALA A 235 -9.91 1.51 36.13
C ALA A 235 -9.05 0.36 36.64
N THR A 236 -8.53 0.51 37.86
CA THR A 236 -7.80 -0.52 38.63
C THR A 236 -8.54 -0.78 39.96
N PRO A 237 -9.77 -1.37 39.90
CA PRO A 237 -10.62 -1.53 41.08
C PRO A 237 -10.02 -2.46 42.14
N LEU A 238 -9.06 -3.28 41.75
CA LEU A 238 -8.25 -4.16 42.61
C LEU A 238 -6.79 -4.07 42.17
N GLU A 239 -5.83 -4.27 43.05
CA GLU A 239 -4.40 -4.23 42.74
C GLU A 239 -4.00 -5.23 41.61
N ASN A 240 -4.78 -6.31 41.45
CA ASN A 240 -4.55 -7.35 40.46
C ASN A 240 -5.53 -7.30 39.26
N LEU A 241 -6.37 -6.27 39.16
CA LEU A 241 -7.36 -6.14 38.08
C LEU A 241 -7.30 -4.76 37.45
N GLU A 242 -6.98 -4.70 36.17
CA GLU A 242 -7.06 -3.50 35.35
C GLU A 242 -8.13 -3.70 34.26
N ALA A 243 -8.97 -2.71 34.06
CA ALA A 243 -9.96 -2.67 33.00
C ALA A 243 -9.88 -1.34 32.25
N SER A 244 -10.04 -1.38 30.95
CA SER A 244 -10.11 -0.15 30.15
C SER A 244 -11.18 -0.22 29.08
N ALA A 245 -11.78 0.95 28.79
CA ALA A 245 -12.69 1.15 27.68
C ALA A 245 -12.19 2.30 26.84
N THR A 246 -12.12 2.12 25.54
CA THR A 246 -11.63 3.13 24.60
C THR A 246 -12.66 3.32 23.48
N VAL A 247 -13.02 4.55 23.21
CA VAL A 247 -13.83 4.95 22.05
C VAL A 247 -12.99 5.84 21.16
N LEU A 248 -12.93 5.50 19.90
CA LEU A 248 -12.23 6.26 18.88
C LEU A 248 -13.20 6.67 17.78
N TYR A 249 -13.16 7.93 17.40
CA TYR A 249 -13.84 8.46 16.22
C TYR A 249 -12.81 9.03 15.24
N ARG A 250 -12.84 8.57 14.02
CA ARG A 250 -12.06 9.10 12.90
C ARG A 250 -13.03 9.59 11.84
N THR A 251 -12.79 10.80 11.36
CA THR A 251 -13.53 11.36 10.23
C THR A 251 -12.57 12.08 9.32
N GLY A 252 -12.93 12.29 8.07
CA GLY A 252 -12.09 13.16 7.26
C GLY A 252 -12.05 12.83 5.79
N LYS A 253 -11.11 13.50 5.16
CA LYS A 253 -10.99 13.63 3.73
C LYS A 253 -9.64 13.09 3.29
N ASN A 254 -9.68 12.12 2.40
CA ASN A 254 -8.51 11.58 1.73
C ASN A 254 -8.78 11.54 0.22
N GLY A 255 -7.83 11.96 -0.58
CA GLY A 255 -8.00 11.93 -2.02
C GLY A 255 -6.72 12.24 -2.76
N TYR A 256 -6.74 12.00 -4.03
CA TYR A 256 -5.66 12.38 -4.93
C TYR A 256 -6.21 12.91 -6.25
N THR A 257 -5.49 13.89 -6.83
CA THR A 257 -5.81 14.42 -8.15
C THR A 257 -5.21 13.54 -9.24
N ALA A 258 -5.83 13.56 -10.42
CA ALA A 258 -5.30 12.97 -11.64
C ALA A 258 -5.81 13.76 -12.85
N LEU A 259 -5.16 13.61 -13.99
CA LEU A 259 -5.70 14.08 -15.26
C LEU A 259 -6.85 13.15 -15.68
N ASP A 260 -7.92 13.75 -16.13
CA ASP A 260 -9.03 13.12 -16.84
C ASP A 260 -9.20 13.79 -18.20
N TRP A 261 -9.62 13.01 -19.21
CA TRP A 261 -9.81 13.54 -20.55
C TRP A 261 -10.94 12.81 -21.27
N TYR A 262 -11.65 13.54 -22.09
CA TYR A 262 -12.76 13.04 -22.88
C TYR A 262 -12.67 13.57 -24.32
N ASP A 263 -12.81 12.69 -25.29
CA ASP A 263 -12.70 13.01 -26.72
C ASP A 263 -11.39 13.77 -27.05
N ALA A 264 -10.27 13.29 -26.47
CA ALA A 264 -8.95 13.89 -26.62
C ALA A 264 -7.84 12.85 -26.45
N PRO A 265 -6.65 13.06 -27.04
CA PRO A 265 -5.49 12.18 -26.85
C PRO A 265 -5.02 12.15 -25.39
N ASP A 266 -4.41 11.03 -24.97
CA ASP A 266 -3.77 10.90 -23.65
C ASP A 266 -2.71 12.00 -23.48
N PRO A 267 -2.82 12.85 -22.44
CA PRO A 267 -1.92 13.98 -22.24
C PRO A 267 -0.60 13.60 -21.53
N ARG A 268 -0.44 12.35 -21.10
CA ARG A 268 0.74 11.95 -20.34
C ARG A 268 1.97 11.84 -21.25
N PRO A 269 3.10 12.41 -20.87
CA PRO A 269 4.32 12.34 -21.66
C PRO A 269 4.77 10.91 -21.96
N ASP A 270 4.77 10.05 -20.95
CA ASP A 270 5.20 8.65 -20.99
C ASP A 270 4.09 7.67 -21.44
N TYR A 271 3.08 8.18 -22.16
CA TYR A 271 2.13 7.32 -22.85
C TYR A 271 2.84 6.60 -24.00
N TYR A 272 2.69 5.27 -24.06
CA TYR A 272 3.49 4.44 -24.96
C TYR A 272 3.44 4.86 -26.45
N ARG A 273 2.32 5.46 -26.91
CA ARG A 273 2.18 5.97 -28.29
C ARG A 273 3.01 7.22 -28.59
N ASN A 274 3.60 7.84 -27.55
CA ASN A 274 4.49 9.00 -27.67
C ASN A 274 5.97 8.57 -27.67
N LEU A 275 6.26 7.27 -27.53
CA LEU A 275 7.63 6.76 -27.41
C LEU A 275 8.17 6.25 -28.76
N PRO A 276 9.48 6.32 -28.99
CA PRO A 276 10.12 5.80 -30.19
C PRO A 276 9.78 4.33 -30.47
N SER A 277 9.79 3.49 -29.42
CA SER A 277 9.48 2.05 -29.52
C SER A 277 8.11 1.76 -30.14
N TYR A 278 7.14 2.63 -29.95
CA TYR A 278 5.82 2.49 -30.57
C TYR A 278 5.90 2.46 -32.11
N PHE A 279 6.82 3.23 -32.70
CA PHE A 279 6.97 3.32 -34.16
C PHE A 279 7.90 2.25 -34.75
N TYR A 280 8.73 1.62 -33.91
CA TYR A 280 9.52 0.43 -34.26
C TYR A 280 8.79 -0.87 -33.99
N ASN A 281 7.64 -0.82 -33.31
CA ASN A 281 6.91 -2.02 -32.96
C ASN A 281 6.38 -2.72 -34.21
N PRO A 282 6.68 -4.01 -34.43
CA PRO A 282 6.23 -4.77 -35.56
C PRO A 282 4.73 -5.12 -35.57
N ASN A 283 3.93 -4.58 -34.69
CA ASN A 283 2.49 -4.83 -34.65
C ASN A 283 1.76 -4.16 -35.81
N PRO A 284 1.15 -4.92 -36.76
CA PRO A 284 0.48 -4.38 -37.92
C PRO A 284 -0.74 -3.52 -37.58
N ASP A 285 -1.43 -3.79 -36.48
CA ASP A 285 -2.61 -3.02 -36.03
C ASP A 285 -2.29 -1.56 -35.70
N TYR A 286 -1.03 -1.28 -35.39
CA TYR A 286 -0.58 0.07 -35.10
C TYR A 286 0.03 0.79 -36.31
N GLY A 287 0.14 0.12 -37.47
CA GLY A 287 0.55 0.72 -38.78
C GLY A 287 1.97 1.31 -38.77
N ARG A 288 2.96 0.51 -38.36
CA ARG A 288 4.26 1.04 -37.97
C ARG A 288 5.41 0.50 -38.74
N ASP A 289 6.55 0.40 -38.51
CA ASP A 289 7.80 0.45 -39.23
C ASP A 289 8.01 1.82 -39.88
N ASN A 290 7.91 2.85 -39.00
CA ASN A 290 8.15 4.20 -39.43
C ASN A 290 9.37 4.76 -38.69
N GLU A 291 10.56 4.37 -39.19
CA GLU A 291 11.84 4.83 -38.63
C GLU A 291 11.92 6.36 -38.52
N LEU A 292 11.39 7.08 -39.52
CA LEU A 292 11.40 8.56 -39.49
C LEU A 292 10.58 9.12 -38.32
N LYS A 293 9.42 8.52 -38.03
CA LYS A 293 8.62 8.91 -36.87
C LYS A 293 9.27 8.51 -35.55
N ALA A 294 9.91 7.36 -35.49
CA ALA A 294 10.65 6.91 -34.33
C ALA A 294 11.82 7.85 -34.03
N GLU A 295 12.64 8.21 -35.03
CA GLU A 295 13.74 9.17 -34.87
C GLU A 295 13.22 10.57 -34.49
N TRP A 296 12.14 11.01 -35.09
CA TRP A 296 11.50 12.28 -34.70
C TRP A 296 10.99 12.27 -33.25
N ALA A 297 10.35 11.20 -32.83
CA ALA A 297 9.91 11.03 -31.46
C ALA A 297 11.08 11.04 -30.48
N LYS A 298 12.16 10.32 -30.83
CA LYS A 298 13.39 10.31 -30.04
C LYS A 298 14.03 11.69 -29.92
N GLU A 299 14.15 12.42 -31.03
CA GLU A 299 14.67 13.79 -31.03
C GLU A 299 13.79 14.71 -30.18
N ALA A 300 12.46 14.58 -30.30
CA ALA A 300 11.51 15.38 -29.49
C ALA A 300 11.69 15.14 -27.99
N TRP A 301 11.96 13.90 -27.58
CA TRP A 301 12.28 13.57 -26.20
C TRP A 301 13.64 14.15 -25.77
N LEU A 302 14.70 13.93 -26.55
CA LEU A 302 16.07 14.39 -26.23
C LEU A 302 16.18 15.90 -26.15
N THR A 303 15.42 16.63 -26.96
CA THR A 303 15.44 18.11 -27.00
C THR A 303 14.31 18.75 -26.17
N ASN A 304 13.41 17.94 -25.59
CA ASN A 304 12.18 18.42 -24.94
C ASN A 304 11.34 19.35 -25.87
N MET A 305 11.29 19.03 -27.14
CA MET A 305 10.55 19.82 -28.14
C MET A 305 9.08 19.90 -27.75
N ASN A 306 8.52 21.11 -27.73
CA ASN A 306 7.11 21.37 -27.37
C ASN A 306 6.70 20.77 -26.01
N SER A 307 7.62 20.69 -25.05
CA SER A 307 7.39 20.08 -23.73
C SER A 307 7.07 18.57 -23.80
N THR A 308 7.68 17.84 -24.72
CA THR A 308 7.44 16.39 -24.88
C THR A 308 7.73 15.61 -23.60
N CYS A 309 8.75 16.00 -22.83
CA CYS A 309 9.14 15.29 -21.59
C CYS A 309 8.29 15.64 -20.37
N HIS A 310 7.37 16.58 -20.47
CA HIS A 310 6.59 17.09 -19.35
C HIS A 310 5.12 17.26 -19.72
N LEU A 311 4.26 17.37 -18.72
CA LEU A 311 2.87 17.77 -18.95
C LEU A 311 2.83 19.19 -19.53
N ASN A 312 2.28 19.32 -20.72
CA ASN A 312 2.11 20.60 -21.38
C ASN A 312 0.78 21.26 -20.97
N TRP A 313 0.76 21.86 -19.77
CA TRP A 313 -0.44 22.49 -19.22
C TRP A 313 -1.04 23.56 -20.14
N ASP A 314 -0.21 24.38 -20.77
CA ASP A 314 -0.68 25.44 -21.65
C ASP A 314 -1.44 24.87 -22.87
N ARG A 315 -0.99 23.73 -23.41
CA ARG A 315 -1.72 23.00 -24.46
C ARG A 315 -3.07 22.51 -23.97
N LEU A 316 -3.16 21.97 -22.76
CA LEU A 316 -4.43 21.46 -22.20
C LEU A 316 -5.44 22.61 -22.06
N TYR A 317 -5.00 23.75 -21.55
CA TYR A 317 -5.84 24.97 -21.48
C TYR A 317 -6.27 25.46 -22.87
N ASN A 318 -5.35 25.53 -23.82
CA ASN A 318 -5.66 26.00 -25.18
C ASN A 318 -6.68 25.11 -25.88
N VAL A 319 -6.63 23.80 -25.69
CA VAL A 319 -7.61 22.87 -26.26
C VAL A 319 -9.00 23.14 -25.69
N ASN A 320 -9.12 23.39 -24.38
CA ASN A 320 -10.40 23.66 -23.74
C ASN A 320 -10.98 25.04 -24.14
N TYR A 321 -10.15 26.08 -24.16
CA TYR A 321 -10.57 27.44 -24.60
C TYR A 321 -11.05 27.48 -26.04
N ASN A 322 -10.57 26.59 -26.89
CA ASN A 322 -10.95 26.55 -28.32
C ASN A 322 -11.95 25.42 -28.64
N ASN A 323 -12.80 25.03 -27.66
CA ASN A 323 -13.82 24.01 -27.85
C ASN A 323 -15.23 24.52 -27.49
N PRO A 324 -15.74 25.59 -28.16
CA PRO A 324 -17.08 26.09 -27.90
C PRO A 324 -18.13 25.11 -28.42
N VAL A 325 -19.14 24.87 -27.60
CA VAL A 325 -20.32 24.05 -27.93
C VAL A 325 -21.57 24.87 -27.75
N GLU A 326 -22.42 24.89 -28.78
CA GLU A 326 -23.70 25.57 -28.73
C GLU A 326 -24.66 24.90 -27.77
N GLN A 327 -25.27 25.66 -26.89
CA GLN A 327 -26.25 25.22 -25.92
C GLN A 327 -27.67 25.35 -26.48
N ALA A 328 -28.64 24.69 -25.82
CA ALA A 328 -30.05 24.72 -26.27
C ALA A 328 -30.66 26.13 -26.31
N ASP A 329 -30.11 27.08 -25.57
CA ASP A 329 -30.54 28.48 -25.55
C ASP A 329 -29.80 29.37 -26.59
N GLY A 330 -28.93 28.76 -27.42
CA GLY A 330 -28.14 29.46 -28.44
C GLY A 330 -26.88 30.14 -27.92
N THR A 331 -26.55 29.99 -26.62
CA THR A 331 -25.27 30.44 -26.06
C THR A 331 -24.15 29.43 -26.37
N PHE A 332 -22.89 29.88 -26.27
CA PHE A 332 -21.73 29.01 -26.46
C PHE A 332 -20.97 28.87 -25.14
N LEU A 333 -20.73 27.63 -24.73
CA LEU A 333 -19.90 27.29 -23.60
C LEU A 333 -18.73 26.40 -24.03
N ASN A 334 -17.55 26.65 -23.47
CA ASN A 334 -16.38 25.82 -23.75
C ASN A 334 -16.44 24.49 -22.96
N ARG A 335 -16.59 23.38 -23.68
CA ARG A 335 -16.53 22.07 -23.08
C ARG A 335 -15.08 21.69 -22.81
N SER A 336 -14.75 21.34 -21.56
CA SER A 336 -13.44 20.81 -21.22
C SER A 336 -13.24 19.43 -21.85
N LYS A 337 -12.19 19.28 -22.66
CA LYS A 337 -11.68 17.98 -23.13
C LYS A 337 -10.68 17.39 -22.16
N TYR A 338 -9.97 18.24 -21.42
CA TYR A 338 -9.05 17.88 -20.35
C TYR A 338 -9.50 18.50 -19.04
N ALA A 339 -9.39 17.76 -17.95
CA ALA A 339 -9.70 18.24 -16.62
C ALA A 339 -8.74 17.64 -15.59
N VAL A 340 -8.71 18.23 -14.40
CA VAL A 340 -8.11 17.60 -13.23
C VAL A 340 -9.25 17.11 -12.35
N GLU A 341 -9.31 15.81 -12.16
CA GLU A 341 -10.23 15.16 -11.20
C GLU A 341 -9.58 15.05 -9.83
N GLU A 342 -10.40 14.96 -8.78
CA GLU A 342 -9.99 14.51 -7.45
C GLU A 342 -10.81 13.27 -7.08
N ARG A 343 -10.14 12.13 -6.93
CA ARG A 343 -10.74 10.88 -6.43
C ARG A 343 -10.71 10.91 -4.92
N ARG A 344 -11.88 10.81 -4.31
CA ARG A 344 -12.10 10.99 -2.88
C ARG A 344 -12.42 9.68 -2.20
N VAL A 345 -11.92 9.56 -0.95
CA VAL A 345 -12.19 8.50 -0.01
C VAL A 345 -12.42 9.15 1.34
N ASP A 346 -13.67 9.52 1.62
CA ASP A 346 -14.04 10.27 2.81
C ASP A 346 -14.61 9.33 3.86
N GLN A 347 -13.90 9.17 4.97
CA GLN A 347 -14.21 8.17 5.99
C GLN A 347 -14.94 8.74 7.20
N ASN A 348 -15.86 7.92 7.75
CA ASN A 348 -16.38 8.03 9.10
C ASN A 348 -16.23 6.66 9.78
N ASP A 349 -15.46 6.61 10.86
CA ASP A 349 -15.05 5.38 11.53
C ASP A 349 -15.21 5.53 13.04
N VAL A 350 -16.02 4.67 13.65
CA VAL A 350 -16.19 4.57 15.10
C VAL A 350 -15.66 3.21 15.56
N ASN A 351 -14.69 3.24 16.47
CA ASN A 351 -14.14 2.04 17.07
C ASN A 351 -14.35 2.06 18.57
N VAL A 352 -14.80 0.97 19.12
CA VAL A 352 -14.96 0.77 20.57
C VAL A 352 -14.20 -0.49 20.96
N ALA A 353 -13.40 -0.39 22.02
CA ALA A 353 -12.71 -1.55 22.59
C ALA A 353 -12.84 -1.53 24.12
N ALA A 354 -13.03 -2.72 24.68
CA ALA A 354 -12.95 -2.94 26.11
C ALA A 354 -11.90 -4.04 26.36
N ASN A 355 -10.97 -3.78 27.29
CA ASN A 355 -9.90 -4.69 27.61
C ASN A 355 -9.83 -4.88 29.14
N VAL A 356 -9.52 -6.10 29.58
CA VAL A 356 -9.38 -6.48 30.96
C VAL A 356 -8.10 -7.29 31.13
N LYS A 357 -7.31 -6.96 32.15
CA LYS A 357 -6.14 -7.71 32.59
C LYS A 357 -6.33 -8.10 34.05
N TRP A 358 -6.34 -9.39 34.30
CA TRP A 358 -6.51 -9.95 35.63
C TRP A 358 -5.35 -10.87 35.99
N THR A 359 -4.56 -10.46 36.96
CA THR A 359 -3.49 -11.30 37.57
C THR A 359 -4.10 -12.13 38.67
N ALA A 360 -4.67 -13.30 38.29
CA ALA A 360 -5.41 -14.14 39.20
C ALA A 360 -4.53 -14.73 40.31
N SER A 361 -3.24 -14.93 40.01
CA SER A 361 -2.23 -15.38 40.99
C SER A 361 -0.83 -15.04 40.44
N ASN A 362 0.22 -15.29 41.24
CA ASN A 362 1.61 -15.16 40.78
C ASN A 362 1.97 -16.13 39.64
N LEU A 363 1.11 -17.11 39.34
CA LEU A 363 1.31 -18.11 38.31
C LEU A 363 0.47 -17.87 37.07
N PHE A 364 -0.65 -17.11 37.18
CA PHE A 364 -1.61 -17.03 36.11
C PHE A 364 -2.14 -15.61 35.91
N THR A 365 -2.02 -15.10 34.66
CA THR A 365 -2.59 -13.84 34.20
C THR A 365 -3.54 -14.12 33.05
N LEU A 366 -4.73 -13.55 33.11
CA LEU A 366 -5.73 -13.55 32.05
C LEU A 366 -5.86 -12.13 31.50
N THR A 367 -5.73 -11.98 30.20
CA THR A 367 -6.11 -10.77 29.46
C THR A 367 -7.23 -11.10 28.49
N GLY A 368 -8.13 -10.18 28.26
CA GLY A 368 -9.21 -10.40 27.32
C GLY A 368 -9.92 -9.11 26.98
N GLY A 369 -10.73 -9.15 25.93
CA GLY A 369 -11.44 -7.96 25.51
C GLY A 369 -12.47 -8.23 24.42
N ALA A 370 -13.16 -7.14 24.07
CA ALA A 370 -14.10 -7.09 22.98
C ALA A 370 -13.88 -5.81 22.18
N ASN A 371 -14.13 -5.89 20.90
CA ASN A 371 -14.04 -4.72 20.01
C ASN A 371 -15.25 -4.68 19.08
N PHE A 372 -15.60 -3.46 18.68
CA PHE A 372 -16.60 -3.18 17.67
C PHE A 372 -16.15 -2.02 16.80
N LYS A 373 -16.25 -2.17 15.49
CA LYS A 373 -15.94 -1.14 14.50
C LYS A 373 -17.14 -0.91 13.58
N TRP A 374 -17.55 0.33 13.48
CA TRP A 374 -18.51 0.81 12.49
C TRP A 374 -17.79 1.74 11.53
N ASN A 375 -17.79 1.42 10.24
CA ASN A 375 -17.23 2.27 9.20
C ASN A 375 -18.25 2.55 8.12
N ARG A 376 -18.27 3.79 7.63
CA ARG A 376 -18.91 4.22 6.40
C ARG A 376 -17.98 5.13 5.64
N THR A 377 -17.54 4.72 4.47
CA THR A 377 -16.60 5.44 3.63
C THR A 377 -17.24 5.79 2.31
N GLU A 378 -17.25 7.07 1.95
CA GLU A 378 -17.74 7.56 0.66
C GLU A 378 -16.61 7.57 -0.35
N TYR A 379 -16.83 6.91 -1.48
CA TYR A 379 -15.97 6.91 -2.66
C TYR A 379 -16.63 7.68 -3.78
N TYR A 380 -16.02 8.77 -4.20
CA TYR A 380 -16.56 9.57 -5.29
C TYR A 380 -15.45 10.29 -6.07
N LYS A 381 -15.80 10.73 -7.25
CA LYS A 381 -14.97 11.54 -8.12
C LYS A 381 -15.57 12.94 -8.28
N LYS A 382 -14.74 13.99 -8.18
CA LYS A 382 -15.18 15.36 -8.42
C LYS A 382 -14.20 16.11 -9.30
N LEU A 383 -14.66 17.16 -9.95
CA LEU A 383 -13.82 18.06 -10.74
C LEU A 383 -13.05 19.03 -9.82
N ASP A 384 -11.71 18.95 -9.85
CA ASP A 384 -10.83 19.89 -9.13
C ASP A 384 -10.54 21.15 -9.99
N ASP A 385 -10.28 20.95 -11.29
CA ASP A 385 -9.96 22.03 -12.23
C ASP A 385 -10.44 21.69 -13.65
N LEU A 386 -11.19 22.59 -14.29
CA LEU A 386 -11.68 22.46 -15.65
C LEU A 386 -10.66 22.86 -16.73
N LEU A 387 -9.47 23.31 -16.34
CA LEU A 387 -8.39 23.76 -17.22
C LEU A 387 -8.87 24.76 -18.28
N GLY A 388 -9.70 25.73 -17.87
CA GLY A 388 -10.17 26.84 -18.70
C GLY A 388 -11.45 26.60 -19.49
N GLY A 389 -12.07 25.42 -19.41
CA GLY A 389 -13.42 25.21 -19.91
C GLY A 389 -14.50 25.64 -18.92
N ASP A 390 -15.75 25.69 -19.37
CA ASP A 390 -16.90 26.08 -18.57
C ASP A 390 -17.53 24.85 -17.84
N TYR A 391 -17.52 23.70 -18.51
CA TYR A 391 -18.07 22.44 -17.98
C TYR A 391 -17.34 21.21 -18.52
N TYR A 392 -17.58 20.05 -17.86
CA TYR A 392 -17.16 18.70 -18.27
C TYR A 392 -18.39 17.81 -18.40
N LEU A 393 -18.43 16.89 -19.36
CA LEU A 393 -19.57 15.99 -19.54
C LEU A 393 -19.48 14.78 -18.63
N ASN A 394 -20.60 14.43 -17.96
CA ASN A 394 -20.72 13.25 -17.12
C ASN A 394 -21.08 11.99 -17.95
N ILE A 395 -20.23 11.65 -18.90
CA ILE A 395 -20.38 10.51 -19.80
C ILE A 395 -19.31 9.45 -19.47
N ASP A 396 -19.69 8.19 -19.57
CA ASP A 396 -18.76 7.06 -19.58
C ASP A 396 -18.16 6.93 -21.00
N GLN A 397 -16.99 7.52 -21.21
CA GLN A 397 -16.31 7.53 -22.50
C GLN A 397 -15.93 6.12 -23.00
N PHE A 398 -15.79 5.16 -22.11
CA PHE A 398 -15.48 3.79 -22.49
C PHE A 398 -16.73 3.08 -23.01
N ALA A 399 -17.87 3.28 -22.33
CA ALA A 399 -19.16 2.82 -22.82
C ALA A 399 -19.55 3.47 -24.13
N GLU A 400 -19.29 4.78 -24.30
CA GLU A 400 -19.60 5.52 -25.50
C GLU A 400 -18.94 4.90 -26.76
N ARG A 401 -17.75 4.40 -26.64
CA ARG A 401 -17.06 3.75 -27.76
C ARG A 401 -17.84 2.55 -28.32
N ASP A 402 -18.41 1.74 -27.44
CA ASP A 402 -19.11 0.53 -27.82
C ASP A 402 -20.61 0.77 -28.01
N PHE A 403 -21.17 1.80 -27.39
CA PHE A 403 -22.62 2.09 -27.34
C PHE A 403 -22.97 3.53 -27.74
N ALA A 404 -22.21 4.16 -28.64
CA ALA A 404 -22.46 5.54 -29.10
C ALA A 404 -23.88 5.76 -29.65
N SER A 405 -24.52 4.74 -30.23
CA SER A 405 -25.90 4.78 -30.72
C SER A 405 -26.96 4.64 -29.61
N SER A 406 -26.55 4.42 -28.37
CA SER A 406 -27.45 4.17 -27.22
C SER A 406 -27.20 5.23 -26.13
N PRO A 407 -27.74 6.42 -26.25
CA PRO A 407 -27.40 7.55 -25.38
C PRO A 407 -27.70 7.30 -23.89
N THR A 408 -28.61 6.40 -23.55
CA THR A 408 -28.87 5.99 -22.16
C THR A 408 -27.76 5.13 -21.57
N MET A 409 -27.12 4.26 -22.38
CA MET A 409 -26.09 3.34 -21.90
C MET A 409 -24.77 4.02 -21.52
N ILE A 410 -24.49 5.16 -22.14
CA ILE A 410 -23.25 5.91 -21.94
C ILE A 410 -23.29 6.86 -20.74
N GLN A 411 -24.43 6.97 -20.05
CA GLN A 411 -24.58 7.92 -18.94
C GLN A 411 -23.93 7.40 -17.66
N ASN A 412 -23.14 8.24 -17.01
CA ASN A 412 -22.70 8.00 -15.63
C ASN A 412 -23.83 8.25 -14.62
N ASP A 413 -24.76 9.16 -14.94
CA ASP A 413 -26.00 9.38 -14.21
C ASP A 413 -27.20 9.24 -15.17
N LEU A 414 -27.78 8.04 -15.16
CA LEU A 414 -28.94 7.72 -15.99
C LEU A 414 -30.20 8.41 -15.46
N ASP A 415 -30.36 8.56 -14.16
CA ASP A 415 -31.55 9.20 -13.57
C ASP A 415 -31.64 10.66 -14.03
N TYR A 416 -30.50 11.39 -14.04
CA TYR A 416 -30.43 12.75 -14.61
C TYR A 416 -30.82 12.77 -16.09
N TYR A 417 -30.31 11.83 -16.88
CA TYR A 417 -30.61 11.76 -18.30
C TYR A 417 -32.10 11.48 -18.58
N LEU A 418 -32.70 10.57 -17.83
CA LEU A 418 -34.13 10.23 -17.97
C LEU A 418 -35.04 11.42 -17.63
N GLU A 419 -34.60 12.30 -16.72
CA GLU A 419 -35.36 13.50 -16.32
C GLU A 419 -35.18 14.65 -17.30
N HIS A 420 -33.96 14.90 -17.81
CA HIS A 420 -33.61 16.11 -18.58
C HIS A 420 -33.42 15.84 -20.07
N GLY A 421 -33.29 14.61 -20.54
CA GLY A 421 -33.05 14.23 -21.93
C GLY A 421 -31.66 14.59 -22.48
N THR A 422 -30.74 15.05 -21.62
CA THR A 422 -29.37 15.42 -21.98
C THR A 422 -28.38 14.90 -20.96
N ALA A 423 -27.10 14.69 -21.38
CA ALA A 423 -26.04 14.36 -20.46
C ALA A 423 -25.77 15.51 -19.48
N GLU A 424 -25.47 15.16 -18.24
CA GLU A 424 -25.19 16.11 -17.18
C GLU A 424 -23.92 16.90 -17.46
N GLN A 425 -23.96 18.21 -17.27
CA GLN A 425 -22.82 19.14 -17.38
C GLN A 425 -22.29 19.47 -15.99
N ILE A 426 -21.03 19.11 -15.73
CA ILE A 426 -20.41 19.22 -14.41
C ILE A 426 -19.51 20.45 -14.35
N GLY A 427 -19.78 21.32 -13.40
CA GLY A 427 -18.92 22.45 -13.04
C GLY A 427 -17.82 22.04 -12.02
N ARG A 428 -16.92 22.99 -11.76
CA ARG A 428 -15.85 22.79 -10.77
C ARG A 428 -16.42 22.44 -9.39
N GLY A 429 -15.87 21.39 -8.76
CA GLY A 429 -16.28 20.86 -7.47
C GLY A 429 -17.46 19.90 -7.53
N GLY A 430 -18.13 19.76 -8.68
CA GLY A 430 -19.23 18.82 -8.88
C GLY A 430 -18.73 17.36 -8.90
N LYS A 431 -19.55 16.46 -8.37
CA LYS A 431 -19.31 15.01 -8.44
C LYS A 431 -19.70 14.47 -9.81
N TYR A 432 -18.96 13.46 -10.27
CA TYR A 432 -19.24 12.80 -11.55
C TYR A 432 -18.61 11.42 -11.62
N GLY A 433 -18.98 10.65 -12.62
CA GLY A 433 -18.40 9.35 -12.91
C GLY A 433 -18.86 8.25 -11.96
N TYR A 434 -18.57 8.35 -10.66
CA TYR A 434 -19.04 7.40 -9.64
C TYR A 434 -19.21 8.08 -8.29
N ASP A 435 -20.19 7.58 -7.52
CA ASP A 435 -20.42 7.92 -6.12
C ASP A 435 -21.05 6.71 -5.40
N TYR A 436 -20.42 6.23 -4.32
CA TYR A 436 -20.93 5.12 -3.52
C TYR A 436 -20.38 5.12 -2.11
N TYR A 437 -21.13 4.53 -1.19
CA TYR A 437 -20.65 4.20 0.15
C TYR A 437 -20.13 2.77 0.22
N ALA A 438 -19.02 2.59 0.94
CA ALA A 438 -18.59 1.31 1.48
C ALA A 438 -18.99 1.25 2.97
N HIS A 439 -19.73 0.23 3.35
CA HIS A 439 -20.12 -0.03 4.72
C HIS A 439 -19.37 -1.23 5.25
N VAL A 440 -18.70 -1.09 6.41
CA VAL A 440 -18.04 -2.21 7.10
C VAL A 440 -18.44 -2.25 8.56
N ARG A 441 -18.68 -3.46 9.06
CA ARG A 441 -18.98 -3.77 10.46
C ARG A 441 -18.07 -4.90 10.91
N ASN A 442 -17.28 -4.64 11.96
CA ASN A 442 -16.46 -5.67 12.59
C ASN A 442 -16.83 -5.77 14.07
N ALA A 443 -16.87 -6.97 14.58
CA ALA A 443 -17.00 -7.25 16.00
C ALA A 443 -16.10 -8.41 16.37
N GLY A 444 -15.49 -8.40 17.56
CA GLY A 444 -14.60 -9.45 17.99
C GLY A 444 -14.54 -9.58 19.50
N VAL A 445 -14.25 -10.76 19.96
CA VAL A 445 -13.94 -11.08 21.35
C VAL A 445 -12.68 -11.92 21.40
N TRP A 446 -11.84 -11.69 22.38
CA TRP A 446 -10.58 -12.40 22.53
C TRP A 446 -10.25 -12.65 23.99
N ALA A 447 -9.43 -13.69 24.24
CA ALA A 447 -8.89 -13.99 25.55
C ALA A 447 -7.49 -14.60 25.42
N ASN A 448 -6.60 -14.24 26.32
CA ASN A 448 -5.25 -14.76 26.41
C ASN A 448 -4.94 -15.13 27.86
N GLY A 449 -4.64 -16.41 28.10
CA GLY A 449 -4.16 -16.95 29.38
C GLY A 449 -2.65 -17.14 29.34
N THR A 450 -1.94 -16.55 30.30
CA THR A 450 -0.50 -16.73 30.48
C THR A 450 -0.22 -17.40 31.81
N PHE A 451 0.45 -18.53 31.76
CA PHE A 451 0.96 -19.26 32.93
C PHE A 451 2.47 -19.03 33.07
N THR A 452 2.93 -18.65 34.26
CA THR A 452 4.34 -18.39 34.54
C THR A 452 4.76 -19.12 35.80
N HIS A 453 5.79 -19.96 35.72
CA HIS A 453 6.37 -20.67 36.89
C HIS A 453 7.89 -20.85 36.76
N GLY A 454 8.64 -20.25 37.68
CA GLY A 454 10.10 -20.20 37.58
C GLY A 454 10.57 -19.54 36.30
N GLY A 455 11.38 -20.22 35.51
CA GLY A 455 11.83 -19.75 34.20
C GLY A 455 10.86 -20.04 33.04
N LEU A 456 9.79 -20.81 33.27
CA LEU A 456 8.82 -21.22 32.26
C LEU A 456 7.69 -20.21 32.17
N ALA A 457 7.33 -19.80 30.95
CA ALA A 457 6.07 -19.15 30.65
C ALA A 457 5.40 -19.90 29.49
N ALA A 458 4.08 -20.09 29.59
CA ALA A 458 3.27 -20.68 28.53
C ALA A 458 2.00 -19.85 28.36
N ASN A 459 1.51 -19.70 27.13
CA ASN A 459 0.33 -18.92 26.83
C ASN A 459 -0.57 -19.61 25.82
N LEU A 460 -1.87 -19.28 25.90
CA LEU A 460 -2.91 -19.65 24.96
C LEU A 460 -3.76 -18.42 24.68
N ALA A 461 -3.87 -18.00 23.42
CA ALA A 461 -4.75 -16.93 23.00
C ALA A 461 -5.79 -17.45 22.00
N LEU A 462 -7.01 -16.99 22.17
CA LEU A 462 -8.16 -17.31 21.33
C LEU A 462 -8.87 -16.03 20.93
N GLU A 463 -9.34 -15.96 19.69
CA GLU A 463 -10.16 -14.85 19.18
C GLU A 463 -11.27 -15.40 18.30
N ALA A 464 -12.45 -14.78 18.39
CA ALA A 464 -13.56 -14.98 17.46
C ALA A 464 -14.06 -13.64 16.98
N GLY A 465 -14.29 -13.53 15.68
CA GLY A 465 -14.66 -12.29 15.02
C GLY A 465 -15.79 -12.45 14.02
N TYR A 466 -16.44 -11.33 13.74
CA TYR A 466 -17.40 -11.15 12.68
C TYR A 466 -17.00 -9.97 11.81
N THR A 467 -17.05 -10.14 10.50
CA THR A 467 -16.86 -9.07 9.51
C THR A 467 -18.02 -9.10 8.52
N GLY A 468 -18.72 -7.98 8.41
CA GLY A 468 -19.78 -7.81 7.42
C GLY A 468 -19.57 -6.52 6.64
N PHE A 469 -19.78 -6.54 5.32
CA PHE A 469 -19.68 -5.36 4.49
C PHE A 469 -20.60 -5.41 3.27
N TRP A 470 -20.92 -4.22 2.74
CA TRP A 470 -21.68 -4.04 1.51
C TRP A 470 -21.36 -2.69 0.87
N ARG A 471 -21.66 -2.58 -0.41
CA ARG A 471 -21.60 -1.34 -1.18
C ARG A 471 -23.01 -0.75 -1.32
N GLU A 472 -23.15 0.56 -1.15
CA GLU A 472 -24.36 1.33 -1.46
C GLU A 472 -24.06 2.32 -2.59
N GLY A 473 -24.53 2.06 -3.80
CA GLY A 473 -24.37 2.94 -4.94
C GLY A 473 -25.32 4.13 -4.90
N LEU A 474 -24.79 5.33 -5.15
CA LEU A 474 -25.57 6.57 -5.17
C LEU A 474 -25.95 7.03 -6.58
N LEU A 475 -25.21 6.59 -7.59
CA LEU A 475 -25.46 6.92 -9.01
C LEU A 475 -25.96 5.69 -9.77
N ARG A 476 -26.94 5.89 -10.64
CA ARG A 476 -27.44 4.90 -11.59
C ARG A 476 -26.70 5.06 -12.91
N LYS A 477 -25.83 4.11 -13.24
CA LYS A 477 -25.12 4.10 -14.51
C LYS A 477 -25.96 3.46 -15.61
N GLY A 478 -25.84 3.99 -16.83
CA GLY A 478 -26.57 3.48 -17.97
C GLY A 478 -26.30 2.01 -18.31
N LEU A 479 -25.02 1.56 -18.20
CA LEU A 479 -24.66 0.16 -18.42
C LEU A 479 -25.20 -0.80 -17.35
N PHE A 480 -25.46 -0.29 -16.14
CA PHE A 480 -25.82 -1.06 -14.97
C PHE A 480 -27.04 -0.46 -14.28
N ALA A 481 -28.09 -0.22 -15.07
CA ALA A 481 -29.27 0.52 -14.66
C ALA A 481 -30.00 -0.08 -13.45
N GLY A 482 -29.98 -1.39 -13.29
CA GLY A 482 -30.69 -2.06 -12.22
C GLY A 482 -32.20 -1.97 -12.36
N LEU A 483 -32.90 -1.93 -11.22
CA LEU A 483 -34.34 -1.66 -11.11
C LEU A 483 -34.53 -0.17 -10.74
N ASP A 484 -35.76 0.34 -11.01
CA ASP A 484 -36.14 1.66 -10.51
C ASP A 484 -36.29 1.67 -8.97
N ASP A 485 -36.60 2.82 -8.40
CA ASP A 485 -36.73 2.95 -6.94
C ASP A 485 -37.97 2.21 -6.36
N ASN A 486 -38.87 1.72 -7.23
CA ASN A 486 -40.04 0.88 -6.88
C ASN A 486 -39.78 -0.60 -7.11
N GLY A 487 -38.60 -1.00 -7.54
CA GLY A 487 -38.26 -2.39 -7.84
C GLY A 487 -38.77 -2.90 -9.19
N GLN A 488 -39.08 -1.99 -10.12
CA GLN A 488 -39.55 -2.34 -11.46
C GLN A 488 -38.40 -2.23 -12.48
N GLU A 489 -38.52 -2.97 -13.59
CA GLU A 489 -37.62 -2.84 -14.74
C GLU A 489 -37.73 -1.45 -15.37
N ILE A 490 -36.58 -0.88 -15.74
CA ILE A 490 -36.47 0.43 -16.35
C ILE A 490 -36.58 0.30 -17.87
N PHE A 491 -37.43 1.13 -18.46
CA PHE A 491 -37.63 1.23 -19.91
C PHE A 491 -37.43 2.68 -20.37
N TYR A 492 -36.81 2.87 -21.53
CA TYR A 492 -36.70 4.15 -22.20
C TYR A 492 -36.96 3.95 -23.70
N ASP A 493 -37.87 4.76 -24.28
CA ASP A 493 -38.25 4.68 -25.67
C ASP A 493 -38.60 3.23 -26.15
N GLY A 494 -39.33 2.50 -25.28
CA GLY A 494 -39.72 1.11 -25.52
C GLY A 494 -38.61 0.08 -25.38
N LYS A 495 -37.40 0.46 -25.08
CA LYS A 495 -36.24 -0.43 -24.84
C LYS A 495 -36.04 -0.66 -23.35
N LYS A 496 -35.83 -1.92 -22.98
CA LYS A 496 -35.48 -2.32 -21.61
C LYS A 496 -34.01 -1.97 -21.34
N LEU A 497 -33.75 -1.23 -20.23
CA LEU A 497 -32.42 -0.86 -19.76
C LEU A 497 -31.90 -1.80 -18.67
N THR A 498 -32.79 -2.43 -17.90
CA THR A 498 -32.43 -3.40 -16.87
C THR A 498 -31.74 -4.62 -17.49
N SER A 499 -30.60 -5.00 -16.97
CA SER A 499 -29.79 -6.13 -17.41
C SER A 499 -29.64 -7.16 -16.28
N TYR A 500 -29.38 -8.41 -16.67
CA TYR A 500 -29.24 -9.56 -15.77
C TYR A 500 -27.92 -10.28 -16.06
N ASP A 501 -27.33 -10.87 -15.04
CA ASP A 501 -26.20 -11.77 -15.21
C ASP A 501 -26.63 -13.15 -15.71
N ALA A 502 -25.67 -14.07 -15.87
CA ALA A 502 -25.91 -15.42 -16.33
C ALA A 502 -26.83 -16.25 -15.41
N ASP A 503 -26.90 -15.90 -14.14
CA ASP A 503 -27.69 -16.56 -13.11
C ASP A 503 -29.08 -15.91 -12.97
N GLY A 504 -29.40 -14.92 -13.82
CA GLY A 504 -30.70 -14.22 -13.80
C GLY A 504 -30.82 -13.16 -12.70
N LYS A 505 -29.72 -12.76 -12.05
CA LYS A 505 -29.68 -11.72 -11.05
C LYS A 505 -29.51 -10.35 -11.72
N VAL A 506 -30.22 -9.34 -11.22
CA VAL A 506 -30.16 -7.97 -11.72
C VAL A 506 -28.76 -7.38 -11.49
N ILE A 507 -28.17 -6.84 -12.54
CA ILE A 507 -26.92 -6.08 -12.44
C ILE A 507 -27.27 -4.62 -12.17
N SER A 508 -26.83 -4.08 -11.04
CA SER A 508 -27.12 -2.71 -10.61
C SER A 508 -25.86 -1.95 -10.20
N SER A 509 -25.88 -0.63 -10.40
CA SER A 509 -24.90 0.31 -9.88
C SER A 509 -25.45 1.15 -8.71
N LYS A 510 -26.77 1.31 -8.58
CA LYS A 510 -27.45 2.09 -7.52
C LYS A 510 -28.06 1.17 -6.47
N GLY A 511 -28.13 1.65 -5.23
CA GLY A 511 -28.66 0.94 -4.07
C GLY A 511 -27.68 -0.04 -3.43
N ASP A 512 -28.16 -0.82 -2.49
CA ASP A 512 -27.35 -1.78 -1.74
C ASP A 512 -26.94 -2.99 -2.59
N SER A 513 -25.69 -3.38 -2.46
CA SER A 513 -25.20 -4.67 -2.94
C SER A 513 -25.69 -5.80 -2.03
N GLU A 514 -25.44 -7.02 -2.45
CA GLU A 514 -25.41 -8.17 -1.55
C GLU A 514 -24.44 -7.93 -0.38
N LYS A 515 -24.83 -8.41 0.82
CA LYS A 515 -24.03 -8.27 2.03
C LYS A 515 -23.11 -9.49 2.19
N ALA A 516 -21.79 -9.24 2.12
CA ALA A 516 -20.82 -10.26 2.44
C ALA A 516 -20.65 -10.35 3.97
N GLN A 517 -20.65 -11.57 4.53
CA GLN A 517 -20.57 -11.81 5.96
C GLN A 517 -19.65 -13.00 6.25
N PHE A 518 -18.73 -12.81 7.18
CA PHE A 518 -17.73 -13.81 7.53
C PHE A 518 -17.58 -13.93 9.04
N LEU A 519 -17.50 -15.19 9.50
CA LEU A 519 -17.05 -15.51 10.85
C LEU A 519 -15.58 -15.92 10.80
N THR A 520 -14.80 -15.36 11.68
CA THR A 520 -13.36 -15.62 11.78
C THR A 520 -12.98 -16.10 13.17
N TRP A 521 -11.91 -16.86 13.27
CA TRP A 521 -11.35 -17.27 14.54
C TRP A 521 -9.85 -17.46 14.45
N SER A 522 -9.17 -17.28 15.55
CA SER A 522 -7.74 -17.57 15.67
C SER A 522 -7.42 -18.26 17.00
N ALA A 523 -6.35 -19.05 16.97
CA ALA A 523 -5.80 -19.68 18.15
C ALA A 523 -4.28 -19.63 18.11
N LYS A 524 -3.65 -19.21 19.21
CA LYS A 524 -2.19 -19.18 19.37
C LYS A 524 -1.77 -19.96 20.60
N LEU A 525 -0.64 -20.62 20.48
CA LEU A 525 0.09 -21.28 21.57
C LEU A 525 1.51 -20.73 21.61
N GLY A 526 2.02 -20.47 22.79
CA GLY A 526 3.41 -20.08 22.99
C GLY A 526 3.98 -20.68 24.26
N ALA A 527 5.26 -20.98 24.22
CA ALA A 527 6.01 -21.39 25.39
C ALA A 527 7.41 -20.79 25.37
N SER A 528 7.90 -20.33 26.51
CA SER A 528 9.26 -19.81 26.64
C SER A 528 9.90 -20.31 27.93
N TYR A 529 11.21 -20.50 27.89
CA TYR A 529 12.01 -20.84 29.07
C TYR A 529 13.23 -19.92 29.16
N VAL A 530 13.37 -19.25 30.29
CA VAL A 530 14.53 -18.40 30.61
C VAL A 530 15.50 -19.21 31.48
N PHE A 531 16.70 -19.41 30.93
CA PHE A 531 17.80 -20.05 31.63
C PHE A 531 18.65 -19.03 32.40
N GLN A 532 19.44 -19.50 33.32
CA GLN A 532 20.45 -18.67 33.99
C GLN A 532 21.46 -18.13 32.96
N GLY A 533 22.03 -16.94 33.21
CA GLY A 533 23.06 -16.37 32.35
C GLY A 533 22.51 -15.56 31.16
N GLY A 534 21.20 -15.25 31.10
CA GLY A 534 20.60 -14.39 30.07
C GLY A 534 20.17 -15.11 28.80
N HIS A 535 20.05 -16.42 28.83
CA HIS A 535 19.55 -17.24 27.72
C HIS A 535 18.03 -17.42 27.77
N ARG A 536 17.35 -17.33 26.66
CA ARG A 536 15.91 -17.60 26.51
C ARG A 536 15.67 -18.43 25.25
N LEU A 537 14.90 -19.51 25.40
CA LEU A 537 14.34 -20.26 24.28
C LEU A 537 12.82 -20.05 24.26
N TYR A 538 12.23 -19.75 23.12
CA TYR A 538 10.78 -19.65 23.01
C TYR A 538 10.29 -20.10 21.64
N ALA A 539 9.08 -20.65 21.62
CA ALA A 539 8.43 -21.12 20.41
C ALA A 539 6.95 -20.72 20.43
N ASN A 540 6.44 -20.35 19.29
CA ASN A 540 5.05 -19.97 19.11
C ASN A 540 4.48 -20.66 17.87
N ALA A 541 3.18 -20.97 17.92
CA ALA A 541 2.43 -21.44 16.77
C ALA A 541 1.03 -20.84 16.78
N GLY A 542 0.45 -20.64 15.61
CA GLY A 542 -0.88 -20.07 15.48
C GLY A 542 -1.61 -20.55 14.23
N TYR A 543 -2.94 -20.56 14.34
CA TYR A 543 -3.87 -20.72 13.23
C TYR A 543 -4.82 -19.54 13.22
N TYR A 544 -5.03 -18.99 12.03
CA TYR A 544 -5.81 -17.77 11.82
C TYR A 544 -6.76 -17.94 10.64
N THR A 545 -7.94 -17.33 10.75
CA THR A 545 -8.84 -17.12 9.62
C THR A 545 -9.13 -15.64 9.50
N ASP A 546 -8.97 -15.08 8.30
CA ASP A 546 -9.18 -13.66 8.04
C ASP A 546 -10.23 -13.46 6.94
N ALA A 547 -11.17 -12.54 7.16
CA ALA A 547 -12.13 -12.16 6.14
C ALA A 547 -11.45 -11.36 5.03
N PRO A 548 -11.88 -11.53 3.76
CA PRO A 548 -11.45 -10.63 2.70
C PRO A 548 -11.87 -9.19 3.01
N THR A 549 -11.08 -8.21 2.59
CA THR A 549 -11.39 -6.81 2.81
C THR A 549 -12.40 -6.30 1.79
N PHE A 550 -13.10 -5.21 2.08
CA PHE A 550 -14.01 -4.57 1.12
C PHE A 550 -13.30 -4.27 -0.21
N SER A 551 -12.07 -3.75 -0.16
CA SER A 551 -11.29 -3.38 -1.34
C SER A 551 -10.93 -4.56 -2.25
N GLN A 552 -10.95 -5.78 -1.74
CA GLN A 552 -10.62 -7.02 -2.47
C GLN A 552 -11.86 -7.84 -2.84
N SER A 553 -13.08 -7.32 -2.62
CA SER A 553 -14.29 -8.13 -2.67
C SER A 553 -15.29 -7.76 -3.76
N PHE A 554 -15.11 -6.59 -4.39
CA PHE A 554 -16.03 -6.13 -5.44
C PHE A 554 -15.33 -6.03 -6.79
N ILE A 555 -15.93 -6.62 -7.81
CA ILE A 555 -15.51 -6.45 -9.19
C ILE A 555 -15.94 -5.05 -9.63
N SER A 556 -14.97 -4.15 -9.85
CA SER A 556 -15.26 -2.78 -10.29
C SER A 556 -16.29 -2.03 -9.43
N PRO A 557 -15.99 -1.72 -8.17
CA PRO A 557 -16.92 -1.05 -7.27
C PRO A 557 -17.29 0.37 -7.71
N ARG A 558 -16.57 0.95 -8.68
CA ARG A 558 -16.89 2.24 -9.30
C ARG A 558 -18.05 2.17 -10.25
N THR A 559 -18.35 1.00 -10.77
CA THR A 559 -19.36 0.82 -11.82
C THR A 559 -20.58 0.04 -11.39
N ARG A 560 -20.45 -0.96 -10.51
CA ARG A 560 -21.54 -1.90 -10.17
C ARG A 560 -21.42 -2.53 -8.79
N ASN A 561 -22.52 -3.18 -8.37
CA ASN A 561 -22.70 -3.81 -7.06
C ASN A 561 -22.24 -5.30 -6.99
N THR A 562 -21.45 -5.77 -7.97
CA THR A 562 -21.13 -7.19 -8.10
C THR A 562 -19.98 -7.61 -7.19
N LEU A 563 -20.21 -8.57 -6.30
CA LEU A 563 -19.18 -9.24 -5.51
C LEU A 563 -18.34 -10.19 -6.39
N ILE A 564 -17.09 -10.40 -6.00
CA ILE A 564 -16.25 -11.44 -6.58
C ILE A 564 -16.85 -12.81 -6.26
N PRO A 565 -16.96 -13.73 -7.25
CA PRO A 565 -17.49 -15.07 -6.98
C PRO A 565 -16.60 -15.85 -6.00
N ASN A 566 -17.22 -16.71 -5.21
CA ASN A 566 -16.54 -17.64 -4.30
C ASN A 566 -15.61 -16.96 -3.27
N LEU A 567 -16.03 -15.80 -2.73
CA LEU A 567 -15.33 -15.17 -1.62
C LEU A 567 -15.37 -16.05 -0.38
N GLU A 568 -14.22 -16.37 0.15
CA GLU A 568 -14.04 -17.15 1.38
C GLU A 568 -13.02 -16.48 2.30
N THR A 569 -12.95 -16.92 3.55
CA THR A 569 -11.90 -16.52 4.47
C THR A 569 -10.56 -17.12 4.06
N SER A 570 -9.51 -16.33 4.15
CA SER A 570 -8.15 -16.87 4.09
C SER A 570 -7.82 -17.64 5.37
N LYS A 571 -6.85 -18.55 5.28
CA LYS A 571 -6.42 -19.42 6.40
C LYS A 571 -4.91 -19.35 6.50
N THR A 572 -4.40 -19.08 7.69
CA THR A 572 -2.95 -19.02 7.93
C THR A 572 -2.55 -19.98 9.03
N VAL A 573 -1.51 -20.76 8.77
CA VAL A 573 -0.78 -21.55 9.78
C VAL A 573 0.60 -20.96 9.89
N SER A 574 1.03 -20.61 11.09
CA SER A 574 2.34 -20.00 11.32
C SER A 574 3.00 -20.58 12.57
N ALA A 575 4.31 -20.75 12.51
CA ALA A 575 5.12 -21.20 13.65
C ALA A 575 6.50 -20.53 13.62
N ASP A 576 7.03 -20.23 14.77
CA ASP A 576 8.40 -19.74 14.94
C ASP A 576 9.07 -20.36 16.19
N ILE A 577 10.38 -20.54 16.10
CA ILE A 577 11.25 -20.93 17.19
C ILE A 577 12.39 -19.94 17.32
N ASN A 578 12.64 -19.46 18.51
CA ASN A 578 13.52 -18.34 18.78
C ASN A 578 14.47 -18.68 19.93
N TYR A 579 15.73 -18.35 19.74
CA TYR A 579 16.73 -18.34 20.79
C TYR A 579 17.24 -16.91 20.96
N SER A 580 17.26 -16.41 22.18
CA SER A 580 17.88 -15.13 22.50
C SER A 580 18.85 -15.23 23.66
N TYR A 581 19.89 -14.40 23.58
CA TYR A 581 20.89 -14.23 24.62
C TYR A 581 21.11 -12.74 24.86
N SER A 582 21.01 -12.29 26.09
CA SER A 582 21.28 -10.91 26.46
C SER A 582 21.98 -10.88 27.83
N ASN A 583 23.28 -10.53 27.82
CA ASN A 583 24.10 -10.42 29.00
C ASN A 583 25.34 -9.55 28.74
N ASN A 584 25.71 -8.70 29.71
CA ASN A 584 26.92 -7.85 29.66
C ASN A 584 27.09 -7.01 28.38
N GLY A 585 25.95 -6.54 27.78
CA GLY A 585 25.95 -5.76 26.54
C GLY A 585 26.05 -6.58 25.26
N TYR A 586 26.16 -7.91 25.37
CA TYR A 586 26.00 -8.83 24.25
C TYR A 586 24.51 -9.16 24.09
N ASP A 587 23.99 -8.92 22.91
CA ASP A 587 22.64 -9.31 22.51
C ASP A 587 22.73 -10.19 21.27
N LEU A 588 21.98 -11.27 21.27
CA LEU A 588 21.85 -12.20 20.14
C LEU A 588 20.42 -12.68 20.05
N ARG A 589 19.88 -12.76 18.85
CA ARG A 589 18.65 -13.49 18.56
C ARG A 589 18.80 -14.28 17.27
N VAL A 590 18.36 -15.52 17.32
CA VAL A 590 18.20 -16.39 16.14
C VAL A 590 16.77 -16.88 16.10
N THR A 591 16.12 -16.76 14.97
CA THR A 591 14.74 -17.20 14.76
C THR A 591 14.64 -18.04 13.50
N GLY A 592 14.03 -19.22 13.61
CA GLY A 592 13.50 -19.95 12.47
C GLY A 592 11.98 -19.76 12.40
N PHE A 593 11.43 -19.47 11.23
CA PHE A 593 9.99 -19.30 11.04
C PHE A 593 9.47 -20.02 9.81
N TRP A 594 8.20 -20.40 9.88
CA TRP A 594 7.46 -20.99 8.77
C TRP A 594 6.00 -20.54 8.84
N THR A 595 5.46 -20.08 7.69
CA THR A 595 4.06 -19.64 7.58
C THR A 595 3.51 -20.07 6.23
N LYS A 596 2.33 -20.65 6.23
CA LYS A 596 1.53 -20.98 5.06
C LYS A 596 0.24 -20.13 5.11
N ILE A 597 0.06 -19.27 4.12
CA ILE A 597 -1.16 -18.47 3.93
C ILE A 597 -1.91 -19.11 2.77
N MET A 598 -3.20 -19.37 2.94
CA MET A 598 -4.03 -20.09 1.99
C MET A 598 -5.29 -19.31 1.67
N ASN A 599 -5.77 -19.48 0.42
CA ASN A 599 -7.06 -18.96 -0.04
C ASN A 599 -7.20 -17.44 0.06
N GLN A 600 -6.13 -16.71 -0.25
CA GLN A 600 -6.19 -15.25 -0.36
C GLN A 600 -6.94 -14.82 -1.63
N THR A 601 -7.59 -13.66 -1.54
CA THR A 601 -8.22 -12.98 -2.66
C THR A 601 -7.42 -11.72 -2.99
N ASP A 602 -7.24 -11.43 -4.27
CA ASP A 602 -6.64 -10.20 -4.74
C ASP A 602 -7.41 -9.61 -5.93
N LEU A 603 -7.43 -8.29 -6.03
CA LEU A 603 -8.10 -7.56 -7.09
C LEU A 603 -7.14 -6.55 -7.72
N MET A 604 -6.83 -6.77 -8.98
CA MET A 604 -6.06 -5.83 -9.80
C MET A 604 -6.98 -5.13 -10.79
N SER A 605 -6.90 -3.81 -10.86
CA SER A 605 -7.63 -3.02 -11.85
C SER A 605 -6.68 -2.09 -12.59
N PHE A 606 -6.74 -2.08 -13.91
CA PHE A 606 -5.91 -1.22 -14.74
C PHE A 606 -6.61 -0.91 -16.07
N TYR A 607 -6.11 0.10 -16.74
CA TYR A 607 -6.57 0.45 -18.07
C TYR A 607 -5.88 -0.45 -19.12
N ASP A 608 -6.67 -1.17 -19.87
CA ASP A 608 -6.23 -2.02 -20.98
C ASP A 608 -6.51 -1.34 -22.32
N ASP A 609 -5.46 -0.96 -23.06
CA ASP A 609 -5.63 -0.27 -24.33
C ASP A 609 -6.18 -1.21 -25.42
N SER A 610 -5.98 -2.52 -25.32
CA SER A 610 -6.54 -3.47 -26.28
C SER A 610 -8.04 -3.52 -26.17
N GLN A 611 -8.54 -3.45 -24.93
CA GLN A 611 -9.98 -3.35 -24.64
C GLN A 611 -10.48 -1.90 -24.62
N ASN A 612 -9.57 -0.91 -24.68
CA ASN A 612 -9.83 0.53 -24.47
C ASN A 612 -10.77 0.81 -23.29
N SER A 613 -10.60 0.08 -22.20
CA SER A 613 -11.42 0.14 -21.00
C SER A 613 -10.61 -0.27 -19.76
N PHE A 614 -11.18 -0.01 -18.59
CA PHE A 614 -10.68 -0.63 -17.37
C PHE A 614 -11.02 -2.12 -17.37
N THR A 615 -9.99 -2.91 -17.14
CA THR A 615 -10.07 -4.34 -16.97
C THR A 615 -9.76 -4.68 -15.51
N ASN A 616 -10.56 -5.55 -14.92
CA ASN A 616 -10.40 -5.98 -13.55
C ASN A 616 -10.07 -7.48 -13.53
N PHE A 617 -9.02 -7.85 -12.82
CA PHE A 617 -8.63 -9.22 -12.56
C PHE A 617 -8.88 -9.53 -11.09
N ALA A 618 -9.91 -10.31 -10.84
CA ALA A 618 -10.22 -10.83 -9.51
C ALA A 618 -9.63 -12.24 -9.40
N MET A 619 -8.67 -12.42 -8.52
CA MET A 619 -8.05 -13.71 -8.24
C MET A 619 -8.49 -14.25 -6.89
N THR A 620 -8.82 -15.54 -6.84
CA THR A 620 -9.16 -16.28 -5.61
C THR A 620 -8.33 -17.55 -5.50
N GLY A 621 -8.11 -18.03 -4.28
CA GLY A 621 -7.34 -19.23 -4.03
C GLY A 621 -5.82 -19.02 -4.17
N ILE A 622 -5.32 -17.83 -3.86
CA ILE A 622 -3.88 -17.55 -3.82
C ILE A 622 -3.30 -18.10 -2.53
N ASP A 623 -2.35 -19.02 -2.66
CA ASP A 623 -1.58 -19.54 -1.53
C ASP A 623 -0.14 -19.07 -1.59
N GLN A 624 0.40 -18.75 -0.40
CA GLN A 624 1.80 -18.35 -0.22
C GLN A 624 2.45 -19.18 0.88
N ARG A 625 3.76 -19.39 0.76
CA ARG A 625 4.61 -19.95 1.82
C ARG A 625 5.75 -19.00 2.10
N HIS A 626 5.91 -18.66 3.36
CA HIS A 626 6.99 -17.83 3.88
C HIS A 626 7.77 -18.64 4.89
N MET A 627 9.06 -18.80 4.69
CA MET A 627 9.94 -19.49 5.63
C MET A 627 11.34 -18.93 5.60
N GLY A 628 12.05 -19.04 6.70
CA GLY A 628 13.40 -18.52 6.75
C GLY A 628 14.04 -18.50 8.11
N ILE A 629 15.21 -17.84 8.15
CA ILE A 629 16.01 -17.65 9.36
C ILE A 629 16.31 -16.15 9.50
N GLU A 630 16.15 -15.65 10.73
CA GLU A 630 16.50 -14.30 11.14
C GLU A 630 17.62 -14.37 12.18
N LEU A 631 18.63 -13.53 12.03
CA LEU A 631 19.72 -13.35 12.99
C LEU A 631 19.84 -11.87 13.30
N GLY A 632 19.86 -11.52 14.58
CA GLY A 632 20.19 -10.18 15.05
C GLY A 632 21.23 -10.26 16.15
N PHE A 633 22.23 -9.37 16.12
CA PHE A 633 23.25 -9.34 17.17
C PHE A 633 23.79 -7.94 17.45
N ARG A 634 24.24 -7.76 18.68
CA ARG A 634 25.06 -6.61 19.12
C ARG A 634 26.19 -7.12 20.00
N ILE A 635 27.42 -6.76 19.65
CA ILE A 635 28.64 -7.25 20.29
C ILE A 635 29.49 -6.04 20.68
N PRO A 636 29.77 -5.80 21.98
CA PRO A 636 30.70 -4.79 22.40
C PRO A 636 32.14 -5.24 22.08
N PHE A 637 32.97 -4.27 21.65
CA PHE A 637 34.40 -4.50 21.43
C PHE A 637 35.26 -4.15 22.67
N PHE A 638 36.53 -4.51 22.62
CA PHE A 638 37.49 -4.19 23.65
C PHE A 638 37.70 -2.67 23.85
N LEU A 639 37.48 -1.86 22.81
CA LEU A 639 37.49 -0.41 22.92
C LEU A 639 36.14 0.05 23.50
N GLN A 640 36.18 0.71 24.67
CA GLN A 640 34.99 1.20 25.34
C GLN A 640 34.16 2.12 24.41
N GLY A 641 32.88 1.82 24.30
CA GLY A 641 31.95 2.57 23.45
C GLY A 641 31.90 2.13 21.99
N LEU A 642 32.78 1.20 21.55
CA LEU A 642 32.69 0.59 20.23
C LEU A 642 31.87 -0.70 20.29
N SER A 643 30.91 -0.86 19.38
CA SER A 643 30.12 -2.09 19.21
C SER A 643 29.93 -2.42 17.73
N LEU A 644 29.84 -3.69 17.44
CA LEU A 644 29.39 -4.23 16.18
C LEU A 644 27.95 -4.68 16.35
N GLN A 645 27.09 -4.27 15.44
CA GLN A 645 25.71 -4.78 15.36
C GLN A 645 25.41 -5.25 13.95
N GLY A 646 24.54 -6.24 13.84
CA GLY A 646 24.11 -6.73 12.54
C GLY A 646 22.79 -7.46 12.59
N ALA A 647 22.16 -7.52 11.43
CA ALA A 647 20.96 -8.31 11.17
C ALA A 647 21.10 -9.03 9.83
N LEU A 648 20.58 -10.26 9.79
CA LEU A 648 20.51 -11.08 8.58
C LEU A 648 19.11 -11.70 8.51
N SER A 649 18.48 -11.59 7.36
CA SER A 649 17.25 -12.28 6.99
C SER A 649 17.54 -13.15 5.77
N LEU A 650 17.34 -14.44 5.89
CA LEU A 650 17.40 -15.42 4.81
C LEU A 650 16.01 -16.01 4.67
N GLY A 651 15.27 -15.65 3.63
CA GLY A 651 13.90 -16.07 3.42
C GLY A 651 13.69 -16.78 2.09
N GLU A 652 12.61 -17.53 2.02
CA GLU A 652 11.98 -18.04 0.81
C GLU A 652 10.49 -17.73 0.90
N TYR A 653 10.03 -16.73 0.11
CA TYR A 653 8.64 -16.27 0.06
C TYR A 653 8.11 -16.54 -1.33
N ILE A 654 7.26 -17.58 -1.48
CA ILE A 654 6.83 -18.10 -2.77
C ILE A 654 5.32 -18.30 -2.85
N TYR A 655 4.80 -18.25 -4.07
CA TYR A 655 3.46 -18.72 -4.38
C TYR A 655 3.42 -20.23 -4.45
N THR A 656 2.33 -20.87 -4.01
CA THR A 656 2.24 -22.34 -3.90
C THR A 656 0.94 -22.93 -4.44
N SER A 657 0.05 -22.10 -4.99
CA SER A 657 -1.18 -22.55 -5.63
C SER A 657 -1.29 -22.07 -7.07
N THR A 658 -2.23 -22.63 -7.79
CA THR A 658 -2.73 -22.14 -9.07
C THR A 658 -4.05 -21.45 -8.79
N PRO A 659 -4.08 -20.10 -8.63
CA PRO A 659 -5.30 -19.37 -8.32
C PRO A 659 -6.26 -19.38 -9.50
N ARG A 660 -7.51 -19.01 -9.25
CA ARG A 660 -8.50 -18.82 -10.28
C ARG A 660 -8.75 -17.33 -10.49
N MET A 661 -8.92 -16.95 -11.75
CA MET A 661 -9.08 -15.56 -12.15
C MET A 661 -10.41 -15.35 -12.88
N THR A 662 -11.08 -14.27 -12.54
CA THR A 662 -12.19 -13.71 -13.29
C THR A 662 -11.79 -12.35 -13.83
N GLN A 663 -11.82 -12.20 -15.15
CA GLN A 663 -11.52 -10.94 -15.83
C GLN A 663 -12.81 -10.31 -16.32
N THR A 664 -13.00 -9.04 -16.00
CA THR A 664 -14.15 -8.24 -16.46
C THR A 664 -13.69 -6.93 -17.07
N ILE A 665 -14.51 -6.41 -17.98
CA ILE A 665 -14.31 -5.12 -18.62
C ILE A 665 -15.41 -4.16 -18.14
N ASP A 666 -15.05 -2.91 -17.83
CA ASP A 666 -16.00 -1.93 -17.27
C ASP A 666 -16.98 -1.38 -18.30
N ASN A 667 -16.61 -1.31 -19.58
CA ASN A 667 -17.41 -0.69 -20.64
C ASN A 667 -18.61 -1.52 -21.13
N SER A 668 -18.70 -2.80 -20.80
CA SER A 668 -19.75 -3.67 -21.35
C SER A 668 -20.40 -4.60 -20.35
N ALA A 669 -20.04 -4.56 -19.09
CA ALA A 669 -20.39 -5.59 -18.10
C ALA A 669 -19.90 -7.00 -18.46
N ALA A 670 -19.17 -7.17 -19.57
CA ALA A 670 -18.73 -8.46 -20.04
C ALA A 670 -17.77 -9.11 -19.08
N VAL A 671 -17.95 -10.41 -18.86
CA VAL A 671 -16.96 -11.28 -18.25
C VAL A 671 -16.16 -11.88 -19.39
N VAL A 672 -14.88 -11.48 -19.52
CA VAL A 672 -13.97 -11.98 -20.57
C VAL A 672 -13.52 -13.38 -20.23
N PHE A 673 -13.11 -13.58 -18.97
CA PHE A 673 -12.79 -14.89 -18.42
C PHE A 673 -13.53 -15.08 -17.11
N ASN A 674 -14.18 -16.23 -16.95
CA ASN A 674 -14.85 -16.58 -15.71
C ASN A 674 -14.14 -17.77 -15.07
N ASN A 675 -13.60 -17.53 -13.86
CA ASN A 675 -13.05 -18.57 -13.00
C ASN A 675 -12.00 -19.48 -13.70
N GLN A 676 -11.13 -18.88 -14.55
CA GLN A 676 -10.08 -19.60 -15.27
C GLN A 676 -8.84 -19.80 -14.37
N PRO A 677 -8.11 -20.93 -14.51
CA PRO A 677 -6.86 -21.13 -13.79
C PRO A 677 -5.78 -20.17 -14.30
N VAL A 678 -4.97 -19.63 -13.39
CA VAL A 678 -3.72 -18.93 -13.71
C VAL A 678 -2.58 -19.97 -13.60
N THR A 679 -2.42 -20.75 -14.64
CA THR A 679 -1.66 -22.03 -14.65
C THR A 679 -0.22 -21.85 -14.20
N TYR A 680 0.44 -20.78 -14.66
CA TYR A 680 1.85 -20.51 -14.39
C TYR A 680 2.07 -19.53 -13.22
N TRP A 681 1.10 -19.35 -12.30
CA TRP A 681 1.21 -18.39 -11.19
C TRP A 681 2.27 -18.77 -10.16
N LYS A 682 2.32 -20.05 -9.76
CA LYS A 682 3.27 -20.51 -8.72
C LYS A 682 4.66 -20.80 -9.28
N GLU A 683 4.73 -21.25 -10.51
CA GLU A 683 5.96 -21.68 -11.19
C GLU A 683 5.73 -21.85 -12.68
N HIS A 684 6.80 -21.84 -13.46
CA HIS A 684 6.79 -22.20 -14.88
C HIS A 684 7.91 -23.20 -15.19
N PRO A 685 7.74 -24.07 -16.21
CA PRO A 685 8.78 -24.98 -16.61
C PRO A 685 9.93 -24.24 -17.30
N ILE A 686 11.14 -24.67 -17.00
CA ILE A 686 12.36 -24.42 -17.79
C ILE A 686 12.69 -25.70 -18.50
N TYR A 687 12.82 -25.63 -19.82
CA TYR A 687 13.02 -26.79 -20.65
C TYR A 687 14.50 -27.08 -20.88
N LYS A 688 14.81 -28.35 -21.04
CA LYS A 688 16.18 -28.80 -21.28
C LYS A 688 16.61 -28.45 -22.71
N LYS A 689 17.80 -27.86 -22.82
CA LYS A 689 18.35 -27.36 -24.06
C LYS A 689 19.74 -27.96 -24.34
N TYR A 690 20.09 -28.10 -25.60
CA TYR A 690 21.43 -28.46 -26.06
C TYR A 690 21.77 -27.68 -27.33
N MET A 691 23.05 -27.60 -27.63
CA MET A 691 23.53 -26.89 -28.81
C MET A 691 23.76 -27.87 -29.96
N ILE A 692 23.12 -27.60 -31.11
CA ILE A 692 23.40 -28.28 -32.38
C ILE A 692 23.92 -27.24 -33.35
N ASP A 693 25.13 -27.42 -33.85
CA ASP A 693 25.76 -26.53 -34.87
C ASP A 693 25.71 -25.03 -34.48
N GLY A 694 25.76 -24.72 -33.14
CA GLY A 694 25.69 -23.37 -32.64
C GLY A 694 24.27 -22.84 -32.45
N VAL A 695 23.24 -23.64 -32.68
CA VAL A 695 21.83 -23.32 -32.48
C VAL A 695 21.31 -23.99 -31.22
N GLU A 696 20.68 -23.22 -30.34
CA GLU A 696 20.02 -23.74 -29.14
C GLU A 696 18.75 -24.51 -29.54
N THR A 697 18.66 -25.77 -29.14
CA THR A 697 17.56 -26.68 -29.49
C THR A 697 16.98 -27.31 -28.24
N TYR A 698 15.66 -27.41 -28.15
CA TYR A 698 14.98 -28.06 -27.04
C TYR A 698 15.00 -29.58 -27.15
N GLU A 699 15.29 -30.27 -26.02
CA GLU A 699 15.23 -31.72 -25.96
C GLU A 699 13.76 -32.18 -25.94
N VAL A 700 13.47 -33.19 -26.78
CA VAL A 700 12.16 -33.86 -26.82
C VAL A 700 12.33 -35.34 -26.41
N ASP A 701 11.33 -35.88 -25.72
CA ASP A 701 11.28 -37.28 -25.34
C ASP A 701 10.85 -38.17 -26.53
N LEU A 702 10.75 -39.48 -26.30
CA LEU A 702 10.38 -40.46 -27.34
C LEU A 702 8.94 -40.28 -27.83
N ASP A 703 8.08 -39.61 -27.06
CA ASP A 703 6.69 -39.32 -27.40
C ASP A 703 6.54 -37.94 -28.07
N GLY A 704 7.65 -37.21 -28.26
CA GLY A 704 7.68 -35.90 -28.88
C GLY A 704 7.36 -34.73 -27.93
N ASN A 705 7.30 -34.96 -26.61
CA ASN A 705 7.09 -33.91 -25.65
C ASN A 705 8.42 -33.25 -25.29
N TYR A 706 8.38 -31.94 -25.04
CA TYR A 706 9.54 -31.19 -24.53
C TYR A 706 9.92 -31.62 -23.14
N VAL A 707 11.20 -31.87 -22.88
CA VAL A 707 11.72 -32.34 -21.61
C VAL A 707 11.89 -31.17 -20.66
N VAL A 708 11.16 -31.18 -19.53
CA VAL A 708 11.30 -30.17 -18.47
C VAL A 708 12.56 -30.46 -17.66
N GLU A 709 13.48 -29.49 -17.59
CA GLU A 709 14.68 -29.57 -16.77
C GLU A 709 14.34 -29.33 -15.29
N LYS A 710 13.57 -28.27 -15.03
CA LYS A 710 13.11 -27.88 -13.70
C LYS A 710 11.90 -26.94 -13.77
N ASN A 711 11.15 -26.83 -12.68
CA ASN A 711 10.17 -25.77 -12.51
C ASN A 711 10.79 -24.59 -11.75
N GLN A 712 10.73 -23.41 -12.37
CA GLN A 712 11.19 -22.16 -11.77
C GLN A 712 10.05 -21.57 -10.93
N LYS A 713 10.25 -21.51 -9.61
CA LYS A 713 9.29 -20.92 -8.66
C LYS A 713 9.11 -19.42 -8.89
N HIS A 714 7.91 -18.91 -8.56
CA HIS A 714 7.63 -17.48 -8.49
C HIS A 714 7.59 -17.01 -7.05
N TYR A 715 8.13 -15.82 -6.84
CA TYR A 715 8.38 -15.25 -5.52
C TYR A 715 7.42 -14.10 -5.22
N VAL A 716 7.10 -13.92 -3.95
CA VAL A 716 6.34 -12.75 -3.49
C VAL A 716 7.16 -11.49 -3.77
N PRO A 717 6.61 -10.53 -4.51
CA PRO A 717 7.35 -9.36 -4.99
C PRO A 717 7.57 -8.30 -3.91
N SER A 718 8.31 -7.26 -4.29
CA SER A 718 8.49 -6.03 -3.50
C SER A 718 9.18 -6.22 -2.15
N THR A 719 9.92 -7.32 -1.98
CA THR A 719 10.79 -7.55 -0.83
C THR A 719 11.97 -8.44 -1.21
N PRO A 720 13.20 -8.17 -0.74
CA PRO A 720 14.31 -9.08 -0.95
C PRO A 720 14.13 -10.37 -0.15
N GLN A 721 14.52 -11.50 -0.74
CA GLN A 721 14.56 -12.80 -0.03
C GLN A 721 15.76 -12.87 0.92
N ILE A 722 16.82 -12.12 0.60
CA ILE A 722 18.03 -12.00 1.41
C ILE A 722 18.26 -10.54 1.72
N ALA A 723 18.34 -10.20 3.00
CA ALA A 723 18.64 -8.86 3.46
C ALA A 723 19.62 -8.92 4.64
N SER A 724 20.65 -8.09 4.62
CA SER A 724 21.61 -7.99 5.71
C SER A 724 22.03 -6.56 5.97
N SER A 725 22.36 -6.27 7.24
CA SER A 725 22.98 -5.04 7.70
C SER A 725 24.10 -5.37 8.66
N LEU A 726 25.21 -4.68 8.54
CA LEU A 726 26.33 -4.74 9.45
C LEU A 726 26.81 -3.33 9.76
N ALA A 727 26.82 -2.94 11.03
CA ALA A 727 27.18 -1.60 11.43
C ALA A 727 28.19 -1.58 12.58
N PHE A 728 29.19 -0.71 12.44
CA PHE A 728 30.07 -0.30 13.53
C PHE A 728 29.50 0.95 14.19
N ASN A 729 29.26 0.88 15.49
CA ASN A 729 28.77 1.99 16.29
C ASN A 729 29.83 2.37 17.31
N TYR A 730 30.22 3.65 17.34
CA TYR A 730 31.16 4.17 18.32
C TYR A 730 30.54 5.32 19.10
N ARG A 731 30.45 5.19 20.40
CA ARG A 731 29.95 6.20 21.32
C ARG A 731 31.03 6.61 22.31
N THR A 732 31.36 7.88 22.35
CA THR A 732 32.34 8.41 23.28
C THR A 732 31.72 8.86 24.60
N ASN A 733 32.53 8.95 25.65
CA ASN A 733 32.11 9.50 26.95
C ASN A 733 31.68 10.98 26.86
N SER A 734 32.11 11.69 25.81
CA SER A 734 31.71 13.09 25.53
C SER A 734 30.46 13.21 24.67
N TYR A 735 29.69 12.12 24.57
CA TYR A 735 28.39 12.03 23.87
C TYR A 735 28.47 12.25 22.35
N TRP A 736 29.60 11.98 21.71
CA TRP A 736 29.66 11.77 20.28
C TRP A 736 29.18 10.36 19.94
N PHE A 737 28.50 10.21 18.82
CA PHE A 737 28.27 8.91 18.22
C PHE A 737 28.64 8.92 16.74
N PHE A 738 29.14 7.80 16.28
CA PHE A 738 29.48 7.54 14.89
C PHE A 738 28.92 6.17 14.53
N THR A 739 28.33 6.05 13.35
CA THR A 739 27.90 4.77 12.80
C THR A 739 28.37 4.67 11.36
N LEU A 740 28.91 3.53 10.98
CA LEU A 740 29.17 3.15 9.60
C LEU A 740 28.47 1.83 9.35
N GLU A 741 27.58 1.81 8.36
CA GLU A 741 26.70 0.68 8.11
C GLU A 741 26.76 0.24 6.64
N GLY A 742 27.04 -1.04 6.41
CA GLY A 742 26.90 -1.72 5.13
C GLY A 742 25.59 -2.53 5.09
N GLN A 743 24.84 -2.40 4.00
CA GLN A 743 23.60 -3.15 3.75
C GLN A 743 23.70 -3.91 2.45
N CYS A 744 23.19 -5.14 2.42
CA CYS A 744 23.12 -5.97 1.23
C CYS A 744 21.72 -6.57 1.07
N PHE A 745 21.19 -6.48 -0.17
CA PHE A 745 19.87 -7.01 -0.54
C PHE A 745 20.02 -7.85 -1.79
N ALA A 746 19.39 -9.01 -1.81
CA ALA A 746 19.43 -9.90 -2.96
C ALA A 746 18.11 -10.65 -3.14
N ASN A 747 17.91 -11.17 -4.36
CA ASN A 747 16.74 -11.94 -4.75
C ASN A 747 15.43 -11.16 -4.51
N SER A 748 15.38 -9.94 -5.03
CA SER A 748 14.14 -9.16 -5.17
C SER A 748 13.52 -9.43 -6.54
N TYR A 749 12.20 -9.41 -6.61
CA TYR A 749 11.46 -9.76 -7.81
C TYR A 749 10.42 -8.71 -8.15
N LEU A 750 10.15 -8.55 -9.45
CA LEU A 750 9.12 -7.67 -9.98
C LEU A 750 7.72 -8.19 -9.65
N ASP A 751 6.77 -7.27 -9.48
CA ASP A 751 5.36 -7.60 -9.29
C ASP A 751 4.74 -8.15 -10.59
N MET A 752 4.10 -9.31 -10.48
CA MET A 752 3.64 -10.10 -11.61
C MET A 752 2.24 -9.71 -12.06
N ASN A 753 2.05 -9.74 -13.35
CA ASN A 753 0.74 -9.65 -13.98
C ASN A 753 0.12 -11.06 -14.15
N PRO A 754 -1.09 -11.33 -13.62
CA PRO A 754 -1.72 -12.64 -13.76
C PRO A 754 -2.04 -13.01 -15.22
N LEU A 755 -2.30 -12.04 -16.09
CA LEU A 755 -2.61 -12.29 -17.49
C LEU A 755 -1.49 -13.06 -18.20
N TYR A 756 -0.24 -12.69 -17.97
CA TYR A 756 0.91 -13.36 -18.61
C TYR A 756 1.11 -14.82 -18.16
N ARG A 757 0.48 -15.24 -17.06
CA ARG A 757 0.57 -16.57 -16.46
C ARG A 757 -0.64 -17.45 -16.80
N THR A 758 -1.48 -17.02 -17.74
CA THR A 758 -2.59 -17.82 -18.28
C THR A 758 -2.16 -18.66 -19.48
N ASP A 759 -2.84 -19.77 -19.69
CA ASP A 759 -2.62 -20.62 -20.88
C ASP A 759 -2.85 -19.83 -22.19
N MET A 760 -3.83 -18.94 -22.21
CA MET A 760 -4.14 -18.09 -23.36
C MET A 760 -2.98 -17.17 -23.73
N ALA A 761 -2.39 -16.48 -22.76
CA ALA A 761 -1.29 -15.54 -23.03
C ALA A 761 -0.01 -16.27 -23.49
N VAL A 762 0.21 -17.46 -22.96
CA VAL A 762 1.36 -18.30 -23.31
C VAL A 762 1.20 -18.94 -24.67
N ALA A 763 -0.01 -19.43 -25.00
CA ALA A 763 -0.27 -20.08 -26.29
C ALA A 763 -0.32 -19.11 -27.47
N GLY A 764 -0.43 -17.80 -27.22
CA GLY A 764 -0.54 -16.82 -28.31
C GLY A 764 -1.86 -16.87 -29.09
N PRO A 765 -1.98 -16.09 -30.18
CA PRO A 765 -3.18 -16.06 -30.99
C PRO A 765 -3.42 -17.38 -31.78
N ASP A 766 -2.39 -18.14 -32.08
CA ASP A 766 -2.49 -19.43 -32.80
C ASP A 766 -2.89 -20.60 -31.88
N GLY A 767 -2.89 -20.39 -30.57
CA GLY A 767 -3.25 -21.38 -29.56
C GLY A 767 -2.18 -22.45 -29.31
N ILE A 768 -0.94 -22.22 -29.71
CA ILE A 768 0.18 -23.19 -29.62
C ILE A 768 1.21 -22.68 -28.61
N ALA A 769 1.32 -23.35 -27.48
CA ALA A 769 2.32 -23.02 -26.47
C ALA A 769 3.65 -23.73 -26.75
N THR A 770 4.64 -22.98 -27.17
CA THR A 770 6.01 -23.50 -27.33
C THR A 770 6.84 -23.26 -26.05
N PRO A 771 7.94 -24.02 -25.83
CA PRO A 771 8.85 -23.79 -24.71
C PRO A 771 9.39 -22.35 -24.62
N ILE A 772 9.71 -21.74 -25.75
CA ILE A 772 10.21 -20.36 -25.81
C ILE A 772 9.15 -19.39 -25.30
N GLU A 773 7.90 -19.56 -25.70
CA GLU A 773 6.79 -18.73 -25.33
C GLU A 773 6.43 -18.88 -23.84
N ILE A 774 6.42 -20.13 -23.35
CA ILE A 774 6.19 -20.40 -21.92
C ILE A 774 7.28 -19.74 -21.07
N GLU A 775 8.55 -19.99 -21.39
CA GLU A 775 9.68 -19.41 -20.65
C GLU A 775 9.69 -17.88 -20.72
N TYR A 776 9.32 -17.29 -21.86
CA TYR A 776 9.25 -15.84 -22.04
C TYR A 776 8.06 -15.22 -21.31
N MET A 777 6.84 -15.74 -21.57
CA MET A 777 5.62 -15.12 -21.05
C MET A 777 5.43 -15.32 -19.54
N ALA A 778 5.75 -16.51 -19.03
CA ALA A 778 5.49 -16.84 -17.63
C ALA A 778 6.61 -16.40 -16.67
N ALA A 779 7.81 -16.09 -17.13
CA ALA A 779 8.95 -15.75 -16.30
C ALA A 779 8.69 -14.52 -15.41
N GLN A 780 9.15 -14.59 -14.18
CA GLN A 780 9.20 -13.44 -13.25
C GLN A 780 10.57 -12.77 -13.32
N GLU A 781 10.59 -11.46 -13.47
CA GLU A 781 11.85 -10.70 -13.51
C GLU A 781 12.48 -10.62 -12.11
N LYS A 782 13.78 -10.91 -12.06
CA LYS A 782 14.61 -10.81 -10.87
C LYS A 782 15.50 -9.59 -10.95
N PHE A 783 15.59 -8.81 -9.85
CA PHE A 783 16.48 -7.65 -9.75
C PHE A 783 17.90 -8.05 -9.33
N ASP A 784 18.86 -7.23 -9.73
CA ASP A 784 20.25 -7.39 -9.34
C ASP A 784 20.46 -7.20 -7.84
N PRO A 785 21.46 -7.87 -7.24
CA PRO A 785 21.85 -7.65 -5.87
C PRO A 785 22.34 -6.22 -5.64
N VAL A 786 22.06 -5.69 -4.46
CA VAL A 786 22.36 -4.30 -4.09
C VAL A 786 23.21 -4.25 -2.85
N PHE A 787 24.25 -3.42 -2.89
CA PHE A 787 25.07 -3.06 -1.73
C PHE A 787 24.99 -1.55 -1.49
N LEU A 788 24.74 -1.16 -0.24
CA LEU A 788 24.65 0.24 0.19
C LEU A 788 25.60 0.50 1.36
N LEU A 789 26.15 1.69 1.39
CA LEU A 789 26.96 2.17 2.51
C LEU A 789 26.33 3.45 3.07
N ASN A 790 26.10 3.47 4.38
CA ASN A 790 25.50 4.58 5.11
C ASN A 790 26.44 4.99 6.24
N ALA A 791 26.41 6.27 6.62
CA ALA A 791 27.12 6.75 7.79
C ALA A 791 26.29 7.75 8.58
N SER A 792 26.49 7.77 9.89
CA SER A 792 25.90 8.80 10.74
C SER A 792 26.90 9.32 11.77
N VAL A 793 26.74 10.59 12.11
CA VAL A 793 27.50 11.27 13.16
C VAL A 793 26.57 12.19 13.93
N GLY A 794 26.78 12.27 15.23
CA GLY A 794 26.07 13.24 16.02
C GLY A 794 26.70 13.46 17.38
N LYS A 795 26.19 14.48 18.05
CA LYS A 795 26.63 14.88 19.40
C LYS A 795 25.49 15.43 20.20
N SER A 796 25.51 15.10 21.49
CA SER A 796 24.64 15.72 22.49
C SER A 796 25.45 16.52 23.49
N TRP A 797 24.90 17.66 23.93
CA TRP A 797 25.45 18.47 25.01
C TRP A 797 24.41 18.55 26.13
N TYR A 798 24.87 18.35 27.35
CA TYR A 798 24.06 18.48 28.57
C TYR A 798 24.57 19.66 29.38
N ILE A 799 23.72 20.65 29.64
CA ILE A 799 24.04 21.82 30.43
C ILE A 799 23.20 21.77 31.71
N GLN A 800 23.88 21.82 32.87
CA GLN A 800 23.30 21.84 34.21
C GLN A 800 22.28 20.69 34.45
N ARG A 801 22.41 19.57 33.73
CA ARG A 801 21.48 18.43 33.74
C ARG A 801 20.01 18.80 33.39
N LYS A 802 19.75 20.04 33.02
CA LYS A 802 18.41 20.55 32.67
C LYS A 802 18.21 20.69 31.16
N TYR A 803 19.23 21.22 30.48
CA TYR A 803 19.15 21.48 29.03
C TYR A 803 19.92 20.41 28.26
N ASN A 804 19.31 19.88 27.22
CA ASN A 804 19.96 18.97 26.29
C ASN A 804 19.76 19.50 24.89
N PHE A 805 20.82 19.76 24.16
CA PHE A 805 20.77 20.07 22.75
C PHE A 805 21.78 19.19 21.98
N GLY A 806 21.54 19.01 20.72
CA GLY A 806 22.41 18.18 19.89
C GLY A 806 22.05 18.21 18.44
N PHE A 807 22.87 17.49 17.68
CA PHE A 807 22.63 17.24 16.27
C PHE A 807 22.85 15.77 15.92
N SER A 808 22.23 15.34 14.83
CA SER A 808 22.55 14.11 14.13
C SER A 808 22.53 14.35 12.62
N LEU A 809 23.58 13.95 11.94
CA LEU A 809 23.70 13.92 10.49
C LEU A 809 23.76 12.46 10.06
N ASN A 810 22.80 12.05 9.22
CA ASN A 810 22.81 10.76 8.55
C ASN A 810 23.05 10.99 7.06
N VAL A 811 23.96 10.25 6.46
CA VAL A 811 24.22 10.23 5.03
C VAL A 811 23.98 8.80 4.53
N ASN A 812 23.00 8.65 3.66
CA ASN A 812 22.62 7.35 3.10
C ASN A 812 23.13 7.23 1.67
N ASN A 813 23.40 6.00 1.26
CA ASN A 813 23.89 5.66 -0.07
C ASN A 813 25.14 6.48 -0.46
N ILE A 814 26.17 6.46 0.38
CA ILE A 814 27.42 7.20 0.17
C ILE A 814 28.08 6.82 -1.17
N LEU A 815 27.90 5.58 -1.61
CA LEU A 815 28.41 5.09 -2.90
C LEU A 815 27.68 5.68 -4.10
N ASN A 816 26.60 6.44 -3.88
CA ASN A 816 25.77 7.07 -4.90
C ASN A 816 25.23 6.10 -5.95
N SER A 817 24.84 4.91 -5.53
CA SER A 817 24.27 3.89 -6.40
C SER A 817 22.87 4.34 -6.88
N ARG A 818 22.72 4.61 -8.19
CA ARG A 818 21.48 5.14 -8.80
C ARG A 818 20.72 4.12 -9.65
N ASN A 819 21.41 3.08 -10.10
CA ASN A 819 20.82 2.05 -10.96
C ASN A 819 20.18 0.91 -10.16
N VAL A 820 19.70 1.22 -8.97
CA VAL A 820 19.05 0.25 -8.08
C VAL A 820 17.54 0.32 -8.26
N ARG A 821 16.95 -0.72 -8.83
CA ARG A 821 15.50 -0.90 -8.91
C ARG A 821 14.96 -1.23 -7.52
N THR A 822 14.02 -0.42 -7.03
CA THR A 822 13.41 -0.59 -5.70
C THR A 822 12.04 -1.24 -5.75
N GLY A 823 11.47 -1.37 -6.93
CA GLY A 823 10.17 -1.95 -7.19
C GLY A 823 9.71 -1.63 -8.60
N GLY A 824 8.48 -1.95 -8.88
CA GLY A 824 7.85 -1.78 -10.18
C GLY A 824 6.80 -2.85 -10.41
N TYR A 825 6.28 -2.91 -11.61
CA TYR A 825 5.22 -3.84 -11.97
C TYR A 825 5.20 -4.14 -13.47
N GLU A 826 4.75 -5.32 -13.82
CA GLU A 826 4.46 -5.68 -15.20
C GLU A 826 3.19 -4.97 -15.65
N GLN A 827 3.21 -4.42 -16.86
CA GLN A 827 2.02 -3.82 -17.47
C GLN A 827 1.12 -4.93 -18.03
N THR A 828 -0.17 -4.71 -18.01
CA THR A 828 -1.18 -5.72 -18.36
C THR A 828 -1.63 -5.62 -19.80
N ARG A 829 -0.68 -5.54 -20.71
CA ARG A 829 -0.94 -5.47 -22.14
C ARG A 829 -0.25 -6.61 -22.85
N LEU A 830 -0.93 -7.16 -23.83
CA LEU A 830 -0.36 -8.09 -24.79
C LEU A 830 -0.18 -7.36 -26.13
N ILE A 831 0.91 -7.64 -26.81
CA ILE A 831 1.19 -7.15 -28.16
C ILE A 831 1.18 -8.36 -29.11
N ASP A 832 0.29 -8.34 -30.10
CA ASP A 832 0.26 -9.37 -31.12
C ASP A 832 1.51 -9.30 -31.98
N SER A 833 2.08 -10.45 -32.34
CA SER A 833 3.12 -10.50 -33.34
C SER A 833 2.59 -10.20 -34.74
N ASN A 834 3.45 -9.73 -35.67
CA ASN A 834 3.09 -9.49 -37.06
C ASN A 834 2.61 -10.74 -37.79
N SER A 835 3.12 -11.91 -37.40
CA SER A 835 2.70 -13.20 -37.92
C SER A 835 1.37 -13.70 -37.36
N GLY A 836 0.86 -13.09 -36.29
CA GLY A 836 -0.31 -13.57 -35.53
C GLY A 836 -0.06 -14.88 -34.81
N GLU A 837 1.19 -15.29 -34.61
CA GLU A 837 1.54 -16.58 -34.01
C GLU A 837 1.75 -16.48 -32.50
N ARG A 838 2.17 -15.31 -31.96
CA ARG A 838 2.50 -15.16 -30.56
C ARG A 838 2.13 -13.80 -29.99
N TYR A 839 2.07 -13.73 -28.65
CA TYR A 839 2.02 -12.48 -27.92
C TYR A 839 3.40 -12.06 -27.41
N TYR A 840 3.60 -10.74 -27.29
CA TYR A 840 4.72 -10.14 -26.58
C TYR A 840 4.24 -9.44 -25.31
N ARG A 841 5.11 -9.45 -24.30
CA ARG A 841 4.89 -8.69 -23.06
C ARG A 841 5.14 -7.22 -23.31
N PHE A 842 4.36 -6.37 -22.64
CA PHE A 842 4.63 -4.95 -22.58
C PHE A 842 5.77 -4.65 -21.60
N ASP A 843 6.59 -3.61 -21.88
CA ASP A 843 7.69 -3.25 -21.02
C ASP A 843 7.23 -2.94 -19.60
N PRO A 844 7.89 -3.48 -18.56
CA PRO A 844 7.59 -3.18 -17.18
C PRO A 844 7.88 -1.72 -16.83
N ARG A 845 7.23 -1.24 -15.76
CA ARG A 845 7.53 0.06 -15.17
C ARG A 845 8.30 -0.11 -13.87
N TYR A 846 9.32 0.72 -13.66
CA TYR A 846 10.23 0.61 -12.52
C TYR A 846 10.25 1.85 -11.66
N PHE A 847 10.58 1.66 -10.38
CA PHE A 847 11.04 2.71 -9.48
C PHE A 847 12.52 2.49 -9.18
N TYR A 848 13.26 3.57 -9.11
CA TYR A 848 14.68 3.57 -8.79
C TYR A 848 14.95 4.26 -7.46
N MET A 849 16.06 3.90 -6.83
CA MET A 849 16.54 4.53 -5.62
C MET A 849 17.21 5.85 -5.92
N SER A 850 16.99 6.85 -5.08
CA SER A 850 17.73 8.10 -5.12
C SER A 850 19.21 7.86 -4.82
N GLY A 851 20.10 8.70 -5.36
CA GLY A 851 21.51 8.69 -5.05
C GLY A 851 21.81 9.07 -3.59
N VAL A 852 23.01 9.57 -3.34
CA VAL A 852 23.42 10.00 -2.00
C VAL A 852 22.44 11.03 -1.43
N ASN A 853 21.96 10.80 -0.23
CA ASN A 853 21.04 11.70 0.44
C ASN A 853 21.42 11.90 1.91
N TYR A 854 20.98 13.01 2.48
CA TYR A 854 21.30 13.35 3.86
C TYR A 854 20.04 13.70 4.66
N MET A 855 20.17 13.54 5.98
CA MET A 855 19.21 13.98 6.97
C MET A 855 19.96 14.59 8.15
N LEU A 856 19.86 15.93 8.31
CA LEU A 856 20.43 16.67 9.43
C LEU A 856 19.31 17.05 10.39
N ASN A 857 19.40 16.60 11.63
CA ASN A 857 18.45 16.92 12.69
C ASN A 857 19.16 17.68 13.81
N LEU A 858 18.62 18.84 14.16
CA LEU A 858 19.00 19.63 15.34
C LEU A 858 17.88 19.52 16.36
N TYR A 859 18.20 19.34 17.63
CA TYR A 859 17.19 19.24 18.69
C TYR A 859 17.61 19.96 19.95
N PHE A 860 16.60 20.45 20.66
CA PHE A 860 16.73 21.09 21.96
C PHE A 860 15.61 20.58 22.89
N ARG A 861 15.98 20.30 24.16
CA ARG A 861 15.08 19.77 25.19
C ARG A 861 15.38 20.41 26.53
N PHE A 862 14.32 20.73 27.29
CA PHE A 862 14.44 21.27 28.67
C PHE A 862 13.21 20.99 29.50
#